data_ccc97ba217807f9c610cad2e705cc231
#
_entry.id   ccc97ba217807f9c610cad2e705cc231
#
_cell.length_a   1.000
_cell.length_b   1.000
_cell.length_c   1.000
_cell.angle_alpha   90.00
_cell.angle_beta   90.00
_cell.angle_gamma   90.00
#
_symmetry.space_group_name_H-M   'P 1'
#
loop_
_entity.id
_entity.type
_entity.pdbx_description
1 polymer ?
#
loop_
_entity_poly.entity_id
_entity_poly.type
_entity_poly.pdbx_seq_one_letter_code
_entity_poly.pdbx_strand_id
1 'polypeptide(L)'
;VIAFAGQEGLNADTLLGPEGLVAAKWPLFESRPQQLEMARKVQQAMRQGFHLAVEAGTGVGKSFAYLAGAIDQAIGQKGKILISTHTINLQQQLIEKDIPSLQDVVPAGFTARLAKGRGHYLCKRRLEYAAKRQALLFDEDGQQEQLAAIAAWAETTQDGSLSDLTIEPSPTVWMAVQSEHGNCQGRKCPHFGKCFYWKARRTLETADIIVANHALLFSDLVLKEAGAAVLPEFQFVIIDEAHNIEHVAEDHFGIRISQFGIIHLLDRLFNPRKRKGLLAYDHKAEEARALVRQCHASARVFFAQVQAWYANTGDDEGGQCQPDFVEDNLSHKLKELRLGLTKMAKETSDEDDQYEFIRYAEQLGQLEAELKDFLKQRKEGCVYWVEVEGAKRKKILLRSAPLDVGPYIKRSLFDEYASVVLTSATLSCGGNGQKKEGFDFFAGRVGLENYQALQAGSPFDYERQVRLYIEGDLPDPNDKSFIEAACESIKKYLLKSGGRAFVLFTSYSMLKETAARLEDWLDEQQMELLAQGSGLDRAKMLTHFKSRPRCVLFGTDSFWQGVDVPGESLSNVIIVKLPFAVPNHPLIQGRIELLKQRGENPFFSYQLPMAIIKFKQGFGRLIRTKTDTGMVVVLDSRIVRKPYGKQFIAAIPKCRVEVVSGQDF
;
A
#
# COMPACT_ATOMS: atom_id res chain seq x y z
N VAL A 1 -30.69 -11.67 -29.65
CA VAL A 1 -29.40 -12.30 -29.98
C VAL A 1 -28.76 -11.42 -31.04
N ILE A 2 -27.93 -10.45 -30.61
CA ILE A 2 -27.12 -9.62 -31.53
C ILE A 2 -26.03 -10.54 -32.05
N ALA A 3 -26.12 -10.91 -33.30
CA ALA A 3 -25.10 -11.71 -33.98
C ALA A 3 -23.82 -10.88 -34.10
N PHE A 4 -22.75 -11.30 -33.42
CA PHE A 4 -21.40 -10.80 -33.67
C PHE A 4 -20.93 -11.33 -35.02
N ALA A 5 -21.25 -10.61 -36.09
CA ALA A 5 -20.73 -10.87 -37.40
C ALA A 5 -19.37 -10.16 -37.53
N GLY A 6 -18.29 -10.93 -37.52
CA GLY A 6 -17.02 -10.58 -38.14
C GLY A 6 -16.12 -9.59 -37.37
N GLN A 7 -14.99 -10.05 -36.88
CA GLN A 7 -13.66 -9.36 -36.69
C GLN A 7 -13.56 -7.98 -36.02
N GLU A 8 -14.61 -7.32 -35.55
CA GLU A 8 -14.53 -6.15 -34.71
C GLU A 8 -14.58 -6.57 -33.24
N GLY A 9 -13.48 -6.35 -32.50
CA GLY A 9 -13.37 -6.61 -31.07
C GLY A 9 -14.47 -5.91 -30.28
N LEU A 10 -14.68 -6.33 -29.03
CA LEU A 10 -15.64 -5.73 -28.10
C LEU A 10 -15.28 -4.24 -27.90
N ASN A 11 -16.17 -3.33 -28.29
CA ASN A 11 -15.92 -1.90 -28.04
C ASN A 11 -16.62 -1.41 -26.76
N ALA A 12 -16.15 -0.26 -26.22
CA ALA A 12 -16.66 0.30 -24.97
C ALA A 12 -18.16 0.59 -25.02
N ASP A 13 -18.68 1.02 -26.17
CA ASP A 13 -20.08 1.36 -26.36
C ASP A 13 -20.96 0.10 -26.36
N THR A 14 -20.53 -0.95 -27.03
CA THR A 14 -21.26 -2.23 -27.03
C THR A 14 -21.25 -2.90 -25.65
N LEU A 15 -20.24 -2.65 -24.82
CA LEU A 15 -20.19 -3.19 -23.47
C LEU A 15 -20.94 -2.33 -22.45
N LEU A 16 -20.60 -1.04 -22.35
CA LEU A 16 -21.01 -0.12 -21.28
C LEU A 16 -21.98 0.99 -21.74
N GLY A 17 -22.32 1.05 -23.02
CA GLY A 17 -23.24 2.05 -23.53
C GLY A 17 -24.67 1.89 -22.99
N PRO A 18 -25.57 2.87 -23.21
CA PRO A 18 -26.95 2.81 -22.73
C PRO A 18 -27.74 1.60 -23.25
N GLU A 19 -27.43 1.13 -24.44
CA GLU A 19 -27.99 -0.07 -25.07
C GLU A 19 -26.99 -1.23 -25.13
N GLY A 20 -25.92 -1.14 -24.32
CA GLY A 20 -24.84 -2.11 -24.30
C GLY A 20 -25.21 -3.40 -23.55
N LEU A 21 -24.29 -4.39 -23.63
CA LEU A 21 -24.48 -5.71 -23.04
C LEU A 21 -24.74 -5.65 -21.52
N VAL A 22 -24.06 -4.76 -20.83
CA VAL A 22 -24.24 -4.58 -19.37
C VAL A 22 -25.63 -4.02 -19.07
N ALA A 23 -26.08 -3.02 -19.80
CA ALA A 23 -27.44 -2.44 -19.65
C ALA A 23 -28.54 -3.46 -19.96
N ALA A 24 -28.35 -4.28 -21.00
CA ALA A 24 -29.29 -5.34 -21.37
C ALA A 24 -29.40 -6.42 -20.28
N LYS A 25 -28.32 -6.73 -19.57
CA LYS A 25 -28.28 -7.76 -18.52
C LYS A 25 -28.77 -7.25 -17.16
N TRP A 26 -28.44 -5.99 -16.82
CA TRP A 26 -28.75 -5.38 -15.52
C TRP A 26 -29.66 -4.16 -15.68
N PRO A 27 -30.97 -4.31 -15.44
CA PRO A 27 -31.95 -3.23 -15.63
C PRO A 27 -31.69 -1.97 -14.78
N LEU A 28 -30.95 -2.12 -13.66
CA LEU A 28 -30.56 -1.01 -12.80
C LEU A 28 -29.19 -0.41 -13.16
N PHE A 29 -28.55 -0.88 -14.23
CA PHE A 29 -27.30 -0.29 -14.69
C PHE A 29 -27.54 1.12 -15.26
N GLU A 30 -26.78 2.05 -14.73
CA GLU A 30 -26.81 3.44 -15.19
C GLU A 30 -25.54 3.72 -15.99
N SER A 31 -25.67 3.84 -17.30
CA SER A 31 -24.58 4.25 -18.15
C SER A 31 -24.17 5.69 -17.84
N ARG A 32 -22.88 5.90 -17.54
CA ARG A 32 -22.31 7.19 -17.17
C ARG A 32 -21.39 7.68 -18.28
N PRO A 33 -21.61 8.90 -18.80
CA PRO A 33 -20.76 9.45 -19.86
C PRO A 33 -19.27 9.41 -19.52
N GLN A 34 -18.91 9.70 -18.25
CA GLN A 34 -17.53 9.69 -17.76
C GLN A 34 -16.91 8.29 -17.79
N GLN A 35 -17.69 7.25 -17.43
CA GLN A 35 -17.26 5.87 -17.50
C GLN A 35 -17.00 5.44 -18.94
N LEU A 36 -17.90 5.80 -19.83
CA LEU A 36 -17.82 5.44 -21.23
C LEU A 36 -16.65 6.15 -21.94
N GLU A 37 -16.44 7.43 -21.64
CA GLU A 37 -15.29 8.20 -22.13
C GLU A 37 -13.97 7.56 -21.68
N MET A 38 -13.86 7.21 -20.41
CA MET A 38 -12.70 6.51 -19.87
C MET A 38 -12.50 5.15 -20.56
N ALA A 39 -13.54 4.37 -20.72
CA ALA A 39 -13.46 3.06 -21.37
C ALA A 39 -12.97 3.14 -22.81
N ARG A 40 -13.52 4.09 -23.61
CA ARG A 40 -13.07 4.37 -24.99
C ARG A 40 -11.59 4.75 -25.04
N LYS A 41 -11.17 5.61 -24.09
CA LYS A 41 -9.79 6.09 -24.06
C LYS A 41 -8.80 4.99 -23.66
N VAL A 42 -9.17 4.14 -22.72
CA VAL A 42 -8.37 2.97 -22.32
C VAL A 42 -8.23 1.98 -23.50
N GLN A 43 -9.33 1.67 -24.20
CA GLN A 43 -9.27 0.82 -25.39
C GLN A 43 -8.38 1.43 -26.48
N GLN A 44 -8.51 2.74 -26.72
CA GLN A 44 -7.65 3.43 -27.67
C GLN A 44 -6.17 3.32 -27.30
N ALA A 45 -5.84 3.56 -26.02
CA ALA A 45 -4.46 3.47 -25.52
C ALA A 45 -3.85 2.09 -25.76
N MET A 46 -4.58 1.04 -25.42
CA MET A 46 -4.11 -0.33 -25.59
C MET A 46 -4.03 -0.77 -27.05
N ARG A 47 -4.99 -0.36 -27.90
CA ARG A 47 -5.00 -0.69 -29.34
C ARG A 47 -3.89 0.02 -30.12
N GLN A 48 -3.57 1.26 -29.75
CA GLN A 48 -2.60 2.11 -30.45
C GLN A 48 -1.20 2.07 -29.82
N GLY A 49 -1.03 1.47 -28.63
CA GLY A 49 0.26 1.34 -27.98
C GLY A 49 0.81 2.66 -27.43
N PHE A 50 0.03 3.38 -26.62
CA PHE A 50 0.51 4.57 -25.90
C PHE A 50 0.14 4.53 -24.42
N HIS A 51 0.88 5.28 -23.60
CA HIS A 51 0.59 5.40 -22.18
C HIS A 51 -0.53 6.40 -21.92
N LEU A 52 -1.35 6.11 -20.88
CA LEU A 52 -2.52 6.90 -20.56
C LEU A 52 -2.60 7.15 -19.04
N ALA A 53 -2.72 8.43 -18.66
CA ALA A 53 -3.03 8.81 -17.28
C ALA A 53 -4.49 9.28 -17.17
N VAL A 54 -5.27 8.65 -16.31
CA VAL A 54 -6.71 8.94 -16.14
C VAL A 54 -7.00 9.34 -14.69
N GLU A 55 -7.51 10.55 -14.52
CA GLU A 55 -8.18 10.93 -13.28
C GLU A 55 -9.70 10.78 -13.46
N ALA A 56 -10.29 9.87 -12.72
CA ALA A 56 -11.73 9.65 -12.69
C ALA A 56 -12.23 9.63 -11.24
N GLY A 57 -13.09 10.56 -10.92
CA GLY A 57 -13.60 10.75 -9.56
C GLY A 57 -14.27 9.48 -8.97
N THR A 58 -14.57 9.53 -7.69
CA THR A 58 -15.35 8.46 -7.05
C THR A 58 -16.71 8.31 -7.74
N GLY A 59 -17.23 7.09 -7.80
CA GLY A 59 -18.53 6.81 -8.42
C GLY A 59 -18.55 6.73 -9.94
N VAL A 60 -17.48 7.05 -10.65
CA VAL A 60 -17.42 6.90 -12.13
C VAL A 60 -17.54 5.42 -12.55
N GLY A 61 -17.08 4.48 -11.72
CA GLY A 61 -17.01 3.06 -12.07
C GLY A 61 -15.74 2.73 -12.84
N LYS A 62 -14.59 3.22 -12.35
CA LYS A 62 -13.25 3.02 -12.92
C LYS A 62 -12.96 1.57 -13.31
N SER A 63 -13.29 0.61 -12.40
CA SER A 63 -13.00 -0.81 -12.62
C SER A 63 -13.64 -1.31 -13.92
N PHE A 64 -14.92 -1.04 -14.14
CA PHE A 64 -15.61 -1.43 -15.37
C PHE A 64 -15.05 -0.73 -16.59
N ALA A 65 -14.68 0.55 -16.47
CA ALA A 65 -14.13 1.30 -17.58
C ALA A 65 -12.79 0.74 -18.08
N TYR A 66 -11.84 0.45 -17.18
CA TYR A 66 -10.56 -0.13 -17.61
C TYR A 66 -10.67 -1.63 -17.94
N LEU A 67 -11.59 -2.36 -17.31
CA LEU A 67 -11.88 -3.76 -17.66
C LEU A 67 -12.42 -3.88 -19.11
N ALA A 68 -13.18 -2.89 -19.60
CA ALA A 68 -13.62 -2.90 -20.99
C ALA A 68 -12.41 -2.95 -21.96
N GLY A 69 -11.36 -2.17 -21.69
CA GLY A 69 -10.12 -2.23 -22.47
C GLY A 69 -9.35 -3.54 -22.30
N ALA A 70 -9.24 -4.04 -21.09
CA ALA A 70 -8.59 -5.31 -20.79
C ALA A 70 -9.28 -6.49 -21.49
N ILE A 71 -10.61 -6.56 -21.43
CA ILE A 71 -11.41 -7.62 -22.05
C ILE A 71 -11.31 -7.57 -23.59
N ASP A 72 -11.31 -6.38 -24.18
CA ASP A 72 -11.10 -6.22 -25.62
C ASP A 72 -9.76 -6.82 -26.10
N GLN A 73 -8.68 -6.56 -25.36
CA GLN A 73 -7.37 -7.15 -25.68
C GLN A 73 -7.34 -8.68 -25.44
N ALA A 74 -7.95 -9.12 -24.34
CA ALA A 74 -8.02 -10.55 -24.00
C ALA A 74 -8.76 -11.37 -25.08
N ILE A 75 -9.95 -10.90 -25.50
CA ILE A 75 -10.74 -11.56 -26.54
C ILE A 75 -10.03 -11.49 -27.90
N GLY A 76 -9.38 -10.37 -28.21
CA GLY A 76 -8.59 -10.21 -29.43
C GLY A 76 -7.28 -10.99 -29.47
N GLN A 77 -6.95 -11.72 -28.40
CA GLN A 77 -5.68 -12.49 -28.23
C GLN A 77 -4.42 -11.65 -28.54
N LYS A 78 -4.47 -10.37 -28.22
CA LYS A 78 -3.38 -9.41 -28.51
C LYS A 78 -2.30 -9.37 -27.43
N GLY A 79 -2.46 -10.15 -26.36
CA GLY A 79 -1.49 -10.26 -25.29
C GLY A 79 -2.14 -10.33 -23.91
N LYS A 80 -1.34 -10.71 -22.90
CA LYS A 80 -1.78 -10.75 -21.51
C LYS A 80 -1.82 -9.37 -20.92
N ILE A 81 -2.77 -9.15 -20.03
CA ILE A 81 -2.97 -7.90 -19.32
C ILE A 81 -2.68 -8.11 -17.84
N LEU A 82 -1.82 -7.27 -17.27
CA LEU A 82 -1.65 -7.17 -15.82
C LEU A 82 -2.45 -6.00 -15.28
N ILE A 83 -3.35 -6.25 -14.33
CA ILE A 83 -4.05 -5.22 -13.57
C ILE A 83 -3.43 -5.18 -12.16
N SER A 84 -2.79 -4.09 -11.83
CA SER A 84 -2.18 -3.86 -10.53
C SER A 84 -3.03 -2.92 -9.70
N THR A 85 -3.33 -3.30 -8.45
CA THR A 85 -4.09 -2.48 -7.49
C THR A 85 -3.30 -2.26 -6.20
N HIS A 86 -3.72 -1.29 -5.38
CA HIS A 86 -2.97 -0.99 -4.15
C HIS A 86 -3.25 -1.98 -3.01
N THR A 87 -4.49 -2.44 -2.82
CA THR A 87 -4.89 -3.23 -1.64
C THR A 87 -5.42 -4.61 -1.99
N ILE A 88 -5.31 -5.55 -1.03
CA ILE A 88 -5.86 -6.91 -1.15
C ILE A 88 -7.38 -6.86 -1.36
N ASN A 89 -8.08 -5.96 -0.67
CA ASN A 89 -9.54 -5.84 -0.81
C ASN A 89 -9.97 -5.45 -2.23
N LEU A 90 -9.23 -4.54 -2.88
CA LEU A 90 -9.49 -4.18 -4.28
C LEU A 90 -9.20 -5.35 -5.24
N GLN A 91 -8.15 -6.14 -4.97
CA GLN A 91 -7.89 -7.36 -5.73
C GLN A 91 -9.06 -8.36 -5.62
N GLN A 92 -9.55 -8.57 -4.40
CA GLN A 92 -10.69 -9.46 -4.15
C GLN A 92 -11.95 -8.95 -4.84
N GLN A 93 -12.25 -7.67 -4.73
CA GLN A 93 -13.39 -7.06 -5.43
C GLN A 93 -13.32 -7.31 -6.94
N LEU A 94 -12.16 -7.11 -7.57
CA LEU A 94 -11.99 -7.35 -9.01
C LEU A 94 -12.23 -8.82 -9.36
N ILE A 95 -11.61 -9.75 -8.63
CA ILE A 95 -11.64 -11.19 -8.95
C ILE A 95 -12.96 -11.86 -8.58
N GLU A 96 -13.59 -11.45 -7.47
CA GLU A 96 -14.77 -12.13 -6.95
C GLU A 96 -16.08 -11.47 -7.40
N LYS A 97 -16.03 -10.20 -7.83
CA LYS A 97 -17.24 -9.44 -8.17
C LYS A 97 -17.17 -8.82 -9.57
N ASP A 98 -16.24 -7.90 -9.83
CA ASP A 98 -16.28 -7.07 -11.03
C ASP A 98 -16.03 -7.89 -12.31
N ILE A 99 -14.99 -8.74 -12.32
CA ILE A 99 -14.64 -9.59 -13.46
C ILE A 99 -15.69 -10.68 -13.71
N PRO A 100 -16.15 -11.47 -12.71
CA PRO A 100 -17.22 -12.44 -12.92
C PRO A 100 -18.50 -11.81 -13.46
N SER A 101 -18.87 -10.64 -12.95
CA SER A 101 -20.03 -9.90 -13.46
C SER A 101 -19.92 -9.58 -14.95
N LEU A 102 -18.73 -9.26 -15.45
CA LEU A 102 -18.52 -9.00 -16.88
C LEU A 102 -18.35 -10.30 -17.67
N GLN A 103 -17.82 -11.37 -17.11
CA GLN A 103 -17.79 -12.70 -17.75
C GLN A 103 -19.20 -13.23 -18.04
N ASP A 104 -20.17 -12.95 -17.15
CA ASP A 104 -21.57 -13.34 -17.34
C ASP A 104 -22.27 -12.56 -18.47
N VAL A 105 -21.73 -11.41 -18.85
CA VAL A 105 -22.29 -10.50 -19.84
C VAL A 105 -21.64 -10.65 -21.22
N VAL A 106 -20.33 -10.87 -21.23
CA VAL A 106 -19.52 -10.94 -22.46
C VAL A 106 -19.63 -12.34 -23.09
N PRO A 107 -20.13 -12.50 -24.32
CA PRO A 107 -20.32 -13.82 -24.93
C PRO A 107 -19.02 -14.57 -25.22
N ALA A 108 -17.93 -13.83 -25.50
CA ALA A 108 -16.63 -14.41 -25.73
C ALA A 108 -15.92 -14.72 -24.41
N GLY A 109 -15.49 -15.97 -24.22
CA GLY A 109 -14.80 -16.37 -22.99
C GLY A 109 -13.45 -15.71 -22.85
N PHE A 110 -13.12 -15.24 -21.65
CA PHE A 110 -11.78 -14.84 -21.24
C PHE A 110 -11.52 -15.32 -19.82
N THR A 111 -10.26 -15.46 -19.45
CA THR A 111 -9.84 -15.97 -18.16
C THR A 111 -9.12 -14.89 -17.36
N ALA A 112 -9.45 -14.82 -16.05
CA ALA A 112 -8.73 -13.94 -15.12
C ALA A 112 -8.25 -14.72 -13.90
N ARG A 113 -7.08 -14.39 -13.38
CA ARG A 113 -6.48 -15.04 -12.21
C ARG A 113 -5.83 -14.01 -11.29
N LEU A 114 -5.92 -14.29 -9.99
CA LEU A 114 -5.25 -13.51 -8.95
C LEU A 114 -3.83 -14.03 -8.72
N ALA A 115 -2.85 -13.15 -8.87
CA ALA A 115 -1.47 -13.41 -8.50
C ALA A 115 -1.22 -12.94 -7.06
N LYS A 116 -0.82 -13.88 -6.20
CA LYS A 116 -0.42 -13.60 -4.82
C LYS A 116 1.09 -13.85 -4.67
N GLY A 117 1.73 -13.10 -3.79
CA GLY A 117 3.11 -13.34 -3.41
C GLY A 117 3.31 -14.76 -2.86
N ARG A 118 4.50 -15.30 -3.06
CA ARG A 118 4.82 -16.69 -2.71
C ARG A 118 4.53 -17.04 -1.25
N GLY A 119 4.84 -16.14 -0.33
CA GLY A 119 4.60 -16.31 1.11
C GLY A 119 3.13 -16.38 1.51
N HIS A 120 2.20 -16.11 0.60
CA HIS A 120 0.76 -16.31 0.85
C HIS A 120 0.30 -17.75 0.68
N TYR A 121 1.13 -18.65 0.13
CA TYR A 121 0.76 -20.04 -0.09
C TYR A 121 1.39 -20.98 0.94
N LEU A 122 0.60 -21.95 1.38
CA LEU A 122 1.06 -23.06 2.21
C LEU A 122 2.04 -23.94 1.42
N CYS A 123 3.12 -24.38 2.05
CA CYS A 123 4.02 -25.40 1.56
C CYS A 123 3.79 -26.72 2.32
N LYS A 124 3.24 -27.74 1.65
CA LYS A 124 2.95 -29.05 2.27
C LYS A 124 4.20 -29.70 2.89
N ARG A 125 5.36 -29.64 2.21
CA ARG A 125 6.63 -30.14 2.75
C ARG A 125 7.01 -29.45 4.07
N ARG A 126 6.94 -28.11 4.11
CA ARG A 126 7.26 -27.34 5.32
C ARG A 126 6.23 -27.55 6.43
N LEU A 127 4.97 -27.78 6.10
CA LEU A 127 3.96 -28.16 7.07
C LEU A 127 4.30 -29.49 7.74
N GLU A 128 4.67 -30.52 6.96
CA GLU A 128 5.11 -31.82 7.51
C GLU A 128 6.38 -31.68 8.36
N TYR A 129 7.35 -30.89 7.88
CA TYR A 129 8.56 -30.58 8.62
C TYR A 129 8.25 -29.90 9.97
N ALA A 130 7.38 -28.88 9.96
CA ALA A 130 6.98 -28.17 11.17
C ALA A 130 6.18 -29.06 12.14
N ALA A 131 5.31 -29.93 11.62
CA ALA A 131 4.55 -30.88 12.44
C ALA A 131 5.46 -31.90 13.14
N LYS A 132 6.48 -32.45 12.45
CA LYS A 132 7.46 -33.37 13.04
C LYS A 132 8.32 -32.69 14.13
N ARG A 133 8.48 -31.36 14.07
CA ARG A 133 9.37 -30.57 14.95
C ARG A 133 8.63 -29.51 15.75
N GLN A 134 7.33 -29.65 15.95
CA GLN A 134 6.49 -28.64 16.61
C GLN A 134 7.00 -28.25 18.02
N ALA A 135 7.45 -29.22 18.82
CA ALA A 135 8.00 -28.96 20.16
C ALA A 135 9.28 -28.10 20.14
N LEU A 136 10.00 -28.04 19.02
CA LEU A 136 11.23 -27.29 18.83
C LEU A 136 10.98 -25.88 18.30
N LEU A 137 9.95 -25.74 17.46
CA LEU A 137 9.67 -24.52 16.71
C LEU A 137 8.71 -23.58 17.44
N PHE A 138 7.83 -24.13 18.30
CA PHE A 138 6.76 -23.37 18.93
C PHE A 138 6.84 -23.37 20.45
N ASP A 139 6.51 -22.24 21.04
CA ASP A 139 6.67 -21.99 22.49
C ASP A 139 5.39 -22.16 23.27
N GLU A 140 4.23 -21.97 22.64
CA GLU A 140 2.92 -21.91 23.29
C GLU A 140 2.00 -22.98 22.74
N ASP A 141 1.15 -23.56 23.60
CA ASP A 141 0.16 -24.55 23.21
C ASP A 141 -0.77 -24.02 22.10
N GLY A 142 -1.15 -22.73 22.16
CA GLY A 142 -1.93 -22.09 21.12
C GLY A 142 -1.27 -22.04 19.73
N GLN A 143 0.06 -22.05 19.63
CA GLN A 143 0.76 -22.13 18.33
C GLN A 143 0.72 -23.55 17.76
N GLN A 144 0.75 -24.56 18.62
CA GLN A 144 0.60 -25.96 18.20
C GLN A 144 -0.84 -26.25 17.74
N GLU A 145 -1.84 -25.68 18.42
CA GLU A 145 -3.24 -25.74 17.99
C GLU A 145 -3.45 -25.07 16.61
N GLN A 146 -2.84 -23.90 16.39
CA GLN A 146 -2.87 -23.23 15.08
C GLN A 146 -2.23 -24.11 13.99
N LEU A 147 -1.10 -24.77 14.28
CA LEU A 147 -0.45 -25.67 13.34
C LEU A 147 -1.35 -26.86 12.99
N ALA A 148 -2.00 -27.46 13.98
CA ALA A 148 -2.95 -28.55 13.77
C ALA A 148 -4.17 -28.11 12.95
N ALA A 149 -4.71 -26.91 13.20
CA ALA A 149 -5.78 -26.33 12.40
C ALA A 149 -5.37 -26.08 10.93
N ILE A 150 -4.15 -25.58 10.71
CA ILE A 150 -3.58 -25.42 9.35
C ILE A 150 -3.42 -26.78 8.66
N ALA A 151 -2.99 -27.82 9.37
CA ALA A 151 -2.84 -29.16 8.82
C ALA A 151 -4.20 -29.74 8.40
N ALA A 152 -5.23 -29.60 9.22
CA ALA A 152 -6.58 -30.02 8.87
C ALA A 152 -7.14 -29.26 7.65
N TRP A 153 -6.96 -27.93 7.61
CA TRP A 153 -7.34 -27.10 6.47
C TRP A 153 -6.59 -27.48 5.19
N ALA A 154 -5.31 -27.86 5.28
CA ALA A 154 -4.48 -28.23 4.12
C ALA A 154 -5.01 -29.45 3.34
N GLU A 155 -5.87 -30.28 3.96
CA GLU A 155 -6.50 -31.42 3.30
C GLU A 155 -7.78 -31.05 2.56
N THR A 156 -8.42 -29.93 2.89
CA THR A 156 -9.71 -29.52 2.33
C THR A 156 -9.60 -28.35 1.35
N THR A 157 -8.60 -27.46 1.54
CA THR A 157 -8.44 -26.27 0.70
C THR A 157 -8.09 -26.61 -0.75
N GLN A 158 -8.66 -25.85 -1.69
CA GLN A 158 -8.33 -25.92 -3.12
C GLN A 158 -7.30 -24.88 -3.51
N ASP A 159 -7.28 -23.74 -2.83
CA ASP A 159 -6.38 -22.59 -3.09
C ASP A 159 -5.07 -22.68 -2.29
N GLY A 160 -5.14 -23.11 -1.04
CA GLY A 160 -4.00 -23.20 -0.15
C GLY A 160 -3.33 -21.87 0.16
N SER A 161 -4.04 -20.76 0.02
CA SER A 161 -3.54 -19.44 0.33
C SER A 161 -4.04 -18.92 1.67
N LEU A 162 -3.26 -18.07 2.34
CA LEU A 162 -3.58 -17.48 3.63
C LEU A 162 -4.95 -16.78 3.66
N SER A 163 -5.41 -16.24 2.54
CA SER A 163 -6.72 -15.59 2.45
C SER A 163 -7.91 -16.56 2.45
N ASP A 164 -7.67 -17.86 2.21
CA ASP A 164 -8.66 -18.94 2.27
C ASP A 164 -8.70 -19.62 3.65
N LEU A 165 -7.75 -19.28 4.52
CA LEU A 165 -7.66 -19.82 5.87
C LEU A 165 -8.65 -19.09 6.80
N THR A 166 -9.47 -19.86 7.52
CA THR A 166 -10.54 -19.33 8.39
C THR A 166 -10.04 -18.80 9.74
N ILE A 167 -8.82 -19.18 10.13
CA ILE A 167 -8.16 -18.66 11.35
C ILE A 167 -7.11 -17.63 10.94
N GLU A 168 -6.80 -16.69 11.83
CA GLU A 168 -5.68 -15.76 11.69
C GLU A 168 -4.45 -16.35 12.44
N PRO A 169 -3.52 -17.03 11.74
CA PRO A 169 -2.39 -17.64 12.38
C PRO A 169 -1.39 -16.59 12.86
N SER A 170 -0.72 -16.86 13.96
CA SER A 170 0.40 -16.03 14.39
C SER A 170 1.48 -15.99 13.30
N PRO A 171 2.18 -14.85 13.11
CA PRO A 171 3.26 -14.74 12.14
C PRO A 171 4.30 -15.87 12.27
N THR A 172 4.61 -16.29 13.48
CA THR A 172 5.57 -17.38 13.77
C THR A 172 5.13 -18.71 13.15
N VAL A 173 3.85 -19.06 13.31
CA VAL A 173 3.30 -20.31 12.77
C VAL A 173 3.22 -20.25 11.25
N TRP A 174 2.68 -19.16 10.68
CA TRP A 174 2.58 -19.04 9.22
C TRP A 174 3.94 -19.06 8.54
N MET A 175 4.92 -18.33 9.04
CA MET A 175 6.29 -18.32 8.51
C MET A 175 6.99 -19.69 8.56
N ALA A 176 6.57 -20.60 9.45
CA ALA A 176 7.11 -21.94 9.51
C ALA A 176 6.58 -22.84 8.38
N VAL A 177 5.38 -22.57 7.86
CA VAL A 177 4.69 -23.43 6.88
C VAL A 177 4.49 -22.80 5.50
N GLN A 178 4.67 -21.49 5.36
CA GLN A 178 4.51 -20.80 4.07
C GLN A 178 5.53 -21.24 3.03
N SER A 179 5.19 -21.08 1.76
CA SER A 179 6.14 -21.28 0.64
C SER A 179 7.13 -20.13 0.58
N GLU A 180 8.42 -20.45 0.42
CA GLU A 180 9.49 -19.45 0.40
C GLU A 180 10.45 -19.69 -0.79
N HIS A 181 11.08 -18.62 -1.24
CA HIS A 181 12.23 -18.69 -2.16
C HIS A 181 13.43 -19.28 -1.40
N GLY A 182 14.35 -19.93 -2.10
CA GLY A 182 15.52 -20.58 -1.47
C GLY A 182 15.20 -21.89 -0.72
N ASN A 183 13.95 -22.11 -0.28
CA ASN A 183 13.51 -23.32 0.42
C ASN A 183 12.51 -24.15 -0.40
N CYS A 184 12.70 -24.27 -1.71
CA CYS A 184 11.80 -25.00 -2.59
C CYS A 184 12.57 -25.96 -3.47
N GLN A 185 12.27 -27.26 -3.33
CA GLN A 185 12.86 -28.31 -4.16
C GLN A 185 12.37 -28.31 -5.63
N GLY A 186 11.42 -27.42 -5.97
CA GLY A 186 10.87 -27.35 -7.31
C GLY A 186 10.29 -28.69 -7.77
N ARG A 187 10.63 -29.13 -8.97
CA ARG A 187 10.13 -30.41 -9.54
C ARG A 187 10.59 -31.66 -8.79
N LYS A 188 11.63 -31.56 -7.96
CA LYS A 188 12.12 -32.67 -7.13
C LYS A 188 11.30 -32.88 -5.86
N CYS A 189 10.45 -31.92 -5.48
CA CYS A 189 9.65 -32.01 -4.27
C CYS A 189 8.62 -33.14 -4.36
N PRO A 190 8.52 -34.02 -3.33
CA PRO A 190 7.51 -35.10 -3.29
C PRO A 190 6.07 -34.58 -3.42
N HIS A 191 5.83 -33.34 -2.98
CA HIS A 191 4.52 -32.68 -3.04
C HIS A 191 4.31 -31.84 -4.30
N PHE A 192 5.21 -31.87 -5.30
CA PHE A 192 5.13 -30.97 -6.47
C PHE A 192 3.79 -31.05 -7.21
N GLY A 193 3.23 -32.25 -7.37
CA GLY A 193 1.93 -32.46 -8.02
C GLY A 193 0.75 -31.85 -7.26
N LYS A 194 0.84 -31.72 -5.92
CA LYS A 194 -0.18 -31.15 -5.02
C LYS A 194 0.22 -29.79 -4.46
N CYS A 195 1.27 -29.15 -5.01
CA CYS A 195 1.80 -27.90 -4.50
C CYS A 195 0.88 -26.72 -4.89
N PHE A 196 0.33 -26.01 -3.90
CA PHE A 196 -0.56 -24.87 -4.13
C PHE A 196 0.11 -23.73 -4.89
N TYR A 197 1.33 -23.36 -4.52
CA TYR A 197 2.09 -22.33 -5.22
C TYR A 197 2.32 -22.66 -6.70
N TRP A 198 2.80 -23.87 -7.03
CA TRP A 198 3.04 -24.26 -8.41
C TRP A 198 1.74 -24.47 -9.20
N LYS A 199 0.64 -24.90 -8.55
CA LYS A 199 -0.69 -24.92 -9.16
C LYS A 199 -1.13 -23.52 -9.54
N ALA A 200 -1.04 -22.55 -8.61
CA ALA A 200 -1.36 -21.15 -8.87
C ALA A 200 -0.50 -20.56 -9.99
N ARG A 201 0.81 -20.81 -9.99
CA ARG A 201 1.71 -20.35 -11.07
C ARG A 201 1.29 -20.86 -12.45
N ARG A 202 0.98 -22.16 -12.57
CA ARG A 202 0.49 -22.73 -13.84
C ARG A 202 -0.81 -22.10 -14.33
N THR A 203 -1.71 -21.74 -13.43
CA THR A 203 -2.97 -21.09 -13.84
C THR A 203 -2.75 -19.65 -14.30
N LEU A 204 -1.71 -18.95 -13.81
CA LEU A 204 -1.34 -17.63 -14.29
C LEU A 204 -0.78 -17.66 -15.72
N GLU A 205 -0.04 -18.75 -16.10
CA GLU A 205 0.49 -18.90 -17.44
C GLU A 205 -0.60 -18.98 -18.53
N THR A 206 -1.78 -19.44 -18.17
CA THR A 206 -2.92 -19.59 -19.09
C THR A 206 -3.95 -18.47 -18.95
N ALA A 207 -3.77 -17.55 -18.02
CA ALA A 207 -4.70 -16.43 -17.82
C ALA A 207 -4.51 -15.35 -18.88
N ASP A 208 -5.61 -14.77 -19.35
CA ASP A 208 -5.63 -13.61 -20.23
C ASP A 208 -5.45 -12.31 -19.43
N ILE A 209 -6.07 -12.24 -18.24
CA ILE A 209 -5.98 -11.12 -17.30
C ILE A 209 -5.38 -11.61 -15.98
N ILE A 210 -4.33 -10.96 -15.53
CA ILE A 210 -3.69 -11.21 -14.25
C ILE A 210 -3.97 -10.02 -13.33
N VAL A 211 -4.51 -10.27 -12.14
CA VAL A 211 -4.69 -9.26 -11.10
C VAL A 211 -3.61 -9.42 -10.05
N ALA A 212 -2.88 -8.35 -9.71
CA ALA A 212 -1.82 -8.36 -8.72
C ALA A 212 -1.90 -7.11 -7.84
N ASN A 213 -1.12 -7.03 -6.74
CA ASN A 213 -0.91 -5.78 -6.05
C ASN A 213 0.35 -5.06 -6.56
N HIS A 214 0.45 -3.76 -6.25
CA HIS A 214 1.61 -2.97 -6.65
C HIS A 214 2.92 -3.55 -6.12
N ALA A 215 2.94 -4.04 -4.89
CA ALA A 215 4.13 -4.64 -4.30
C ALA A 215 4.63 -5.86 -5.11
N LEU A 216 3.72 -6.72 -5.57
CA LEU A 216 4.09 -7.88 -6.39
C LEU A 216 4.56 -7.45 -7.80
N LEU A 217 3.93 -6.45 -8.40
CA LEU A 217 4.38 -5.88 -9.67
C LEU A 217 5.80 -5.33 -9.52
N PHE A 218 6.08 -4.47 -8.54
CA PHE A 218 7.41 -3.89 -8.36
C PHE A 218 8.46 -4.95 -7.99
N SER A 219 8.09 -5.97 -7.20
CA SER A 219 8.98 -7.12 -6.94
C SER A 219 9.34 -7.86 -8.24
N ASP A 220 8.37 -8.06 -9.14
CA ASP A 220 8.59 -8.70 -10.44
C ASP A 220 9.49 -7.85 -11.35
N LEU A 221 9.25 -6.53 -11.41
CA LEU A 221 10.07 -5.61 -12.20
C LEU A 221 11.54 -5.62 -11.75
N VAL A 222 11.80 -5.57 -10.43
CA VAL A 222 13.17 -5.67 -9.88
C VAL A 222 13.82 -7.02 -10.23
N LEU A 223 13.07 -8.12 -10.13
CA LEU A 223 13.60 -9.45 -10.45
C LEU A 223 13.86 -9.62 -11.94
N LYS A 224 13.06 -9.01 -12.82
CA LYS A 224 13.28 -9.04 -14.28
C LYS A 224 14.59 -8.38 -14.67
N GLU A 225 14.98 -7.28 -14.01
CA GLU A 225 16.31 -6.68 -14.20
C GLU A 225 17.46 -7.65 -13.86
N ALA A 226 17.22 -8.59 -12.93
CA ALA A 226 18.17 -9.65 -12.56
C ALA A 226 18.01 -10.95 -13.38
N GLY A 227 17.18 -10.96 -14.43
CA GLY A 227 16.93 -12.12 -15.30
C GLY A 227 16.01 -13.18 -14.69
N ALA A 228 15.23 -12.85 -13.65
CA ALA A 228 14.24 -13.72 -13.02
C ALA A 228 12.86 -13.09 -13.08
N ALA A 229 11.77 -13.88 -12.96
CA ALA A 229 10.41 -13.37 -12.94
C ALA A 229 9.52 -14.11 -11.95
N VAL A 230 8.60 -13.39 -11.33
CA VAL A 230 7.54 -13.94 -10.48
C VAL A 230 6.22 -14.02 -11.25
N LEU A 231 5.94 -13.06 -12.13
CA LEU A 231 4.75 -13.05 -12.98
C LEU A 231 5.08 -13.64 -14.37
N PRO A 232 4.09 -14.24 -15.08
CA PRO A 232 4.25 -14.55 -16.49
C PRO A 232 4.50 -13.27 -17.30
N GLU A 233 4.94 -13.42 -18.55
CA GLU A 233 5.04 -12.28 -19.45
C GLU A 233 3.66 -11.69 -19.76
N PHE A 234 3.59 -10.37 -19.79
CA PHE A 234 2.39 -9.59 -20.14
C PHE A 234 2.80 -8.41 -21.03
N GLN A 235 1.87 -7.91 -21.82
CA GLN A 235 2.11 -6.85 -22.81
C GLN A 235 1.50 -5.52 -22.41
N PHE A 236 0.42 -5.56 -21.62
CA PHE A 236 -0.33 -4.38 -21.22
C PHE A 236 -0.42 -4.32 -19.69
N VAL A 237 -0.34 -3.11 -19.15
CA VAL A 237 -0.41 -2.89 -17.71
C VAL A 237 -1.49 -1.86 -17.40
N ILE A 238 -2.36 -2.18 -16.45
CA ILE A 238 -3.29 -1.23 -15.84
C ILE A 238 -2.89 -1.08 -14.38
N ILE A 239 -2.69 0.16 -13.94
CA ILE A 239 -2.36 0.50 -12.56
C ILE A 239 -3.52 1.28 -11.98
N ASP A 240 -4.30 0.64 -11.12
CA ASP A 240 -5.40 1.28 -10.40
C ASP A 240 -4.89 1.85 -9.07
N GLU A 241 -5.45 2.97 -8.63
CA GLU A 241 -4.94 3.80 -7.52
C GLU A 241 -3.46 4.18 -7.72
N ALA A 242 -3.13 4.61 -8.94
CA ALA A 242 -1.78 4.87 -9.42
C ALA A 242 -1.02 5.95 -8.62
N HIS A 243 -1.74 6.81 -7.87
CA HIS A 243 -1.13 7.79 -6.98
C HIS A 243 -0.23 7.18 -5.88
N ASN A 244 -0.33 5.84 -5.66
CA ASN A 244 0.47 5.13 -4.66
C ASN A 244 1.78 4.54 -5.23
N ILE A 245 1.96 4.49 -6.55
CA ILE A 245 3.08 3.74 -7.13
C ILE A 245 4.45 4.32 -6.78
N GLU A 246 4.56 5.64 -6.63
CA GLU A 246 5.78 6.28 -6.17
C GLU A 246 6.22 5.75 -4.82
N HIS A 247 5.31 5.72 -3.85
CA HIS A 247 5.60 5.25 -2.49
C HIS A 247 5.95 3.75 -2.47
N VAL A 248 5.24 2.94 -3.24
CA VAL A 248 5.56 1.50 -3.35
C VAL A 248 6.93 1.28 -3.99
N ALA A 249 7.27 2.05 -5.02
CA ALA A 249 8.58 2.01 -5.65
C ALA A 249 9.71 2.41 -4.69
N GLU A 250 9.51 3.45 -3.87
CA GLU A 250 10.46 3.86 -2.82
C GLU A 250 10.80 2.71 -1.88
N ASP A 251 9.80 1.98 -1.42
CA ASP A 251 9.98 0.83 -0.52
C ASP A 251 10.72 -0.33 -1.21
N HIS A 252 10.49 -0.55 -2.51
CA HIS A 252 11.11 -1.66 -3.25
C HIS A 252 12.55 -1.37 -3.71
N PHE A 253 12.86 -0.15 -4.07
CA PHE A 253 14.22 0.24 -4.49
C PHE A 253 15.11 0.66 -3.31
N GLY A 254 14.52 0.89 -2.14
CA GLY A 254 15.19 1.24 -0.90
C GLY A 254 15.79 0.04 -0.15
N ILE A 255 16.29 0.32 1.05
CA ILE A 255 16.73 -0.67 2.05
C ILE A 255 15.82 -0.54 3.27
N ARG A 256 15.44 -1.68 3.85
CA ARG A 256 14.65 -1.71 5.07
C ARG A 256 15.12 -2.80 6.01
N ILE A 257 15.89 -2.43 7.03
CA ILE A 257 16.43 -3.34 8.04
C ILE A 257 15.77 -3.04 9.38
N SER A 258 15.12 -4.06 9.96
CA SER A 258 14.43 -3.96 11.24
C SER A 258 15.21 -4.68 12.34
N GLN A 259 15.42 -4.03 13.48
CA GLN A 259 15.96 -4.67 14.69
C GLN A 259 15.18 -5.93 15.06
N PHE A 260 13.85 -5.83 15.06
CA PHE A 260 12.99 -6.97 15.35
C PHE A 260 13.17 -8.11 14.34
N GLY A 261 13.27 -7.77 13.04
CA GLY A 261 13.49 -8.77 11.98
C GLY A 261 14.79 -9.54 12.15
N ILE A 262 15.88 -8.86 12.49
CA ILE A 262 17.18 -9.52 12.77
C ILE A 262 17.08 -10.44 13.99
N ILE A 263 16.55 -9.95 15.08
CA ILE A 263 16.41 -10.75 16.31
C ILE A 263 15.52 -11.97 16.05
N HIS A 264 14.42 -11.79 15.35
CA HIS A 264 13.51 -12.88 15.00
C HIS A 264 14.17 -13.94 14.08
N LEU A 265 14.95 -13.50 13.10
CA LEU A 265 15.73 -14.40 12.24
C LEU A 265 16.70 -15.26 13.06
N LEU A 266 17.44 -14.63 13.99
CA LEU A 266 18.37 -15.31 14.88
C LEU A 266 17.67 -16.25 15.87
N ASP A 267 16.53 -15.82 16.44
CA ASP A 267 15.72 -16.64 17.36
C ASP A 267 15.18 -17.90 16.68
N ARG A 268 14.82 -17.82 15.41
CA ARG A 268 14.39 -19.01 14.64
C ARG A 268 15.52 -20.00 14.40
N LEU A 269 16.75 -19.53 14.29
CA LEU A 269 17.93 -20.42 14.25
C LEU A 269 18.20 -21.01 15.62
N PHE A 270 18.30 -20.17 16.63
CA PHE A 270 18.47 -20.59 18.02
C PHE A 270 18.15 -19.44 18.99
N ASN A 271 17.11 -19.61 19.80
CA ASN A 271 16.81 -18.71 20.91
C ASN A 271 17.55 -19.18 22.17
N PRO A 272 18.56 -18.44 22.66
CA PRO A 272 19.39 -18.90 23.81
C PRO A 272 18.62 -19.02 25.13
N ARG A 273 17.56 -18.21 25.32
CA ARG A 273 16.77 -18.20 26.57
C ARG A 273 15.82 -19.38 26.62
N LYS A 274 15.14 -19.68 25.52
CA LYS A 274 14.14 -20.74 25.39
C LYS A 274 14.74 -22.08 25.00
N ARG A 275 16.00 -22.10 24.54
CA ARG A 275 16.70 -23.25 23.95
C ARG A 275 15.92 -23.92 22.82
N LYS A 276 15.24 -23.12 22.00
CA LYS A 276 14.43 -23.54 20.85
C LYS A 276 14.96 -22.95 19.55
N GLY A 277 14.53 -23.52 18.44
CA GLY A 277 14.92 -23.12 17.08
C GLY A 277 15.51 -24.29 16.27
N LEU A 278 15.81 -24.02 15.02
CA LEU A 278 16.32 -25.02 14.07
C LEU A 278 17.55 -25.80 14.58
N LEU A 279 18.46 -25.12 15.27
CA LEU A 279 19.73 -25.69 15.76
C LEU A 279 19.63 -26.31 17.16
N ALA A 280 18.45 -26.32 17.80
CA ALA A 280 18.33 -26.64 19.22
C ALA A 280 18.79 -28.07 19.59
N TYR A 281 18.58 -29.06 18.72
CA TYR A 281 18.75 -30.49 19.04
C TYR A 281 19.81 -31.20 18.20
N ASP A 282 20.45 -30.50 17.27
CA ASP A 282 21.59 -31.07 16.56
C ASP A 282 22.84 -31.00 17.41
N HIS A 283 23.34 -32.14 17.88
CA HIS A 283 24.57 -32.22 18.69
C HIS A 283 25.80 -31.66 17.94
N LYS A 284 25.79 -31.69 16.60
CA LYS A 284 26.84 -31.12 15.76
C LYS A 284 26.73 -29.60 15.59
N ALA A 285 25.63 -28.99 16.03
CA ALA A 285 25.34 -27.57 15.82
C ALA A 285 25.88 -26.65 16.94
N GLU A 286 26.73 -27.13 17.87
CA GLU A 286 27.21 -26.29 18.99
C GLU A 286 28.02 -25.08 18.51
N GLU A 287 28.85 -25.26 17.48
CA GLU A 287 29.59 -24.17 16.87
C GLU A 287 28.63 -23.12 16.25
N ALA A 288 27.62 -23.57 15.51
CA ALA A 288 26.61 -22.68 14.94
C ALA A 288 25.75 -21.99 16.01
N ARG A 289 25.37 -22.69 17.10
CA ARG A 289 24.70 -22.07 18.26
C ARG A 289 25.56 -20.99 18.93
N ALA A 290 26.86 -21.23 19.04
CA ALA A 290 27.79 -20.22 19.55
C ALA A 290 27.84 -18.99 18.66
N LEU A 291 27.88 -19.15 17.33
CA LEU A 291 27.82 -18.05 16.37
C LEU A 291 26.48 -17.29 16.45
N VAL A 292 25.35 -17.99 16.60
CA VAL A 292 24.04 -17.32 16.80
C VAL A 292 24.06 -16.48 18.08
N ARG A 293 24.60 -17.00 19.21
CA ARG A 293 24.74 -16.21 20.45
C ARG A 293 25.61 -14.96 20.24
N GLN A 294 26.71 -15.07 19.49
CA GLN A 294 27.55 -13.93 19.16
C GLN A 294 26.79 -12.91 18.30
N CYS A 295 26.04 -13.36 17.29
CA CYS A 295 25.20 -12.47 16.46
C CYS A 295 24.15 -11.74 17.31
N HIS A 296 23.50 -12.41 18.27
CA HIS A 296 22.58 -11.76 19.20
C HIS A 296 23.25 -10.70 20.06
N ALA A 297 24.48 -10.96 20.54
CA ALA A 297 25.24 -10.00 21.32
C ALA A 297 25.63 -8.80 20.46
N SER A 298 26.18 -9.02 19.26
CA SER A 298 26.55 -7.96 18.32
C SER A 298 25.33 -7.13 17.87
N ALA A 299 24.19 -7.76 17.58
CA ALA A 299 22.97 -7.06 17.22
C ALA A 299 22.49 -6.14 18.35
N ARG A 300 22.57 -6.60 19.61
CA ARG A 300 22.22 -5.75 20.76
C ARG A 300 23.14 -4.54 20.89
N VAL A 301 24.43 -4.73 20.75
CA VAL A 301 25.42 -3.64 20.81
C VAL A 301 25.20 -2.67 19.65
N PHE A 302 25.06 -3.17 18.45
CA PHE A 302 24.81 -2.37 17.24
C PHE A 302 23.56 -1.49 17.40
N PHE A 303 22.42 -2.07 17.73
CA PHE A 303 21.19 -1.28 17.89
C PHE A 303 21.18 -0.38 19.12
N ALA A 304 21.96 -0.70 20.16
CA ALA A 304 22.20 0.24 21.27
C ALA A 304 22.97 1.47 20.81
N GLN A 305 24.02 1.30 19.99
CA GLN A 305 24.76 2.41 19.38
C GLN A 305 23.86 3.27 18.47
N VAL A 306 23.04 2.63 17.61
CA VAL A 306 22.06 3.32 16.76
C VAL A 306 21.07 4.13 17.60
N GLN A 307 20.56 3.55 18.69
CA GLN A 307 19.62 4.23 19.59
C GLN A 307 20.28 5.41 20.30
N ALA A 308 21.52 5.27 20.76
CA ALA A 308 22.29 6.34 21.41
C ALA A 308 22.58 7.48 20.43
N TRP A 309 22.99 7.14 19.20
CA TRP A 309 23.17 8.11 18.13
C TRP A 309 21.88 8.90 17.85
N TYR A 310 20.75 8.19 17.68
CA TYR A 310 19.46 8.81 17.40
C TYR A 310 19.02 9.76 18.52
N ALA A 311 19.25 9.39 19.79
CA ALA A 311 18.89 10.24 20.91
C ALA A 311 19.75 11.52 21.02
N ASN A 312 20.99 11.49 20.51
CA ASN A 312 21.91 12.62 20.62
C ASN A 312 21.87 13.57 19.40
N THR A 313 21.51 13.07 18.22
CA THR A 313 21.58 13.83 16.95
C THR A 313 20.36 13.63 16.06
N GLY A 314 19.69 12.49 16.15
CA GLY A 314 18.72 12.06 15.17
C GLY A 314 17.36 12.74 15.27
N ASP A 315 16.96 13.22 16.44
CA ASP A 315 15.60 13.78 16.65
C ASP A 315 15.45 15.15 15.97
N ASP A 316 16.51 15.95 15.97
CA ASP A 316 16.54 17.27 15.32
C ASP A 316 16.65 17.18 13.78
N GLU A 317 17.26 16.11 13.25
CA GLU A 317 17.48 15.88 11.82
C GLU A 317 16.51 14.85 11.22
N GLY A 318 15.41 14.50 11.91
CA GLY A 318 14.44 13.51 11.45
C GLY A 318 15.02 12.10 11.28
N GLY A 319 16.19 11.84 11.91
CA GLY A 319 16.91 10.56 11.84
C GLY A 319 17.82 10.39 10.63
N GLN A 320 18.04 11.40 9.79
CA GLN A 320 18.97 11.30 8.66
C GLN A 320 20.39 11.02 9.16
N CYS A 321 21.05 10.03 8.57
CA CYS A 321 22.38 9.61 9.00
C CYS A 321 23.43 9.80 7.89
N GLN A 322 24.69 10.00 8.33
CA GLN A 322 25.86 10.06 7.45
C GLN A 322 26.46 8.64 7.28
N PRO A 323 27.32 8.42 6.27
CA PRO A 323 28.04 7.15 6.17
C PRO A 323 28.81 6.83 7.46
N ASP A 324 28.80 5.55 7.85
CA ASP A 324 29.51 5.04 9.03
C ASP A 324 29.16 5.75 10.36
N PHE A 325 27.92 6.21 10.51
CA PHE A 325 27.44 6.92 11.71
C PHE A 325 27.49 6.07 12.99
N VAL A 326 27.59 4.75 12.87
CA VAL A 326 27.86 3.77 13.94
C VAL A 326 28.83 2.71 13.44
N GLU A 327 29.54 2.04 14.36
CA GLU A 327 30.47 0.98 14.03
C GLU A 327 29.75 -0.30 13.58
N ASP A 328 30.20 -0.89 12.44
CA ASP A 328 29.71 -2.18 11.95
C ASP A 328 30.33 -3.36 12.69
N ASN A 329 29.81 -3.64 13.86
CA ASN A 329 30.18 -4.82 14.65
C ASN A 329 29.30 -6.05 14.36
N LEU A 330 28.30 -5.95 13.47
CA LEU A 330 27.32 -6.98 13.20
C LEU A 330 27.57 -7.74 11.88
N SER A 331 27.90 -7.06 10.79
CA SER A 331 28.02 -7.70 9.46
C SER A 331 29.04 -8.83 9.43
N HIS A 332 30.19 -8.69 10.13
CA HIS A 332 31.18 -9.77 10.20
C HIS A 332 30.63 -11.01 10.89
N LYS A 333 29.85 -10.86 11.96
CA LYS A 333 29.25 -11.99 12.69
C LYS A 333 28.14 -12.66 11.88
N LEU A 334 27.36 -11.91 11.13
CA LEU A 334 26.37 -12.48 10.20
C LEU A 334 27.07 -13.31 9.10
N LYS A 335 28.22 -12.83 8.58
CA LYS A 335 29.03 -13.57 7.60
C LYS A 335 29.57 -14.88 8.19
N GLU A 336 30.12 -14.86 9.41
CA GLU A 336 30.62 -16.07 10.08
C GLU A 336 29.48 -17.11 10.25
N LEU A 337 28.31 -16.66 10.72
CA LEU A 337 27.15 -17.54 10.89
C LEU A 337 26.67 -18.10 9.54
N ARG A 338 26.62 -17.27 8.48
CA ARG A 338 26.29 -17.72 7.13
C ARG A 338 27.21 -18.83 6.63
N LEU A 339 28.51 -18.66 6.82
CA LEU A 339 29.52 -19.66 6.42
C LEU A 339 29.35 -20.95 7.24
N GLY A 340 29.09 -20.85 8.54
CA GLY A 340 28.80 -21.99 9.41
C GLY A 340 27.59 -22.80 8.94
N LEU A 341 26.46 -22.11 8.62
CA LEU A 341 25.25 -22.76 8.09
C LEU A 341 25.50 -23.38 6.71
N THR A 342 26.29 -22.73 5.85
CA THR A 342 26.66 -23.27 4.54
C THR A 342 27.48 -24.56 4.66
N LYS A 343 28.36 -24.64 5.65
CA LYS A 343 29.13 -25.86 5.98
C LYS A 343 28.19 -26.96 6.44
N MET A 344 27.30 -26.67 7.41
CA MET A 344 26.30 -27.62 7.91
C MET A 344 25.40 -28.16 6.80
N ALA A 345 24.97 -27.31 5.86
CA ALA A 345 24.16 -27.73 4.72
C ALA A 345 24.86 -28.77 3.82
N LYS A 346 26.20 -28.74 3.76
CA LYS A 346 26.99 -29.73 2.99
C LYS A 346 27.22 -31.02 3.78
N GLU A 347 27.22 -30.97 5.08
CA GLU A 347 27.53 -32.09 5.97
C GLU A 347 26.30 -32.87 6.42
N THR A 348 25.09 -32.27 6.35
CA THR A 348 23.86 -32.97 6.71
C THR A 348 23.40 -33.93 5.63
N SER A 349 22.91 -35.10 6.05
CA SER A 349 22.26 -36.08 5.18
C SER A 349 20.74 -35.90 5.06
N ASP A 350 20.14 -35.07 5.90
CA ASP A 350 18.72 -34.75 5.84
C ASP A 350 18.50 -33.64 4.80
N GLU A 351 17.79 -33.95 3.73
CA GLU A 351 17.53 -33.00 2.65
C GLU A 351 16.70 -31.79 3.13
N ASP A 352 15.77 -31.98 4.07
CA ASP A 352 14.94 -30.91 4.59
C ASP A 352 15.77 -29.92 5.42
N ASP A 353 16.67 -30.44 6.26
CA ASP A 353 17.61 -29.61 7.02
C ASP A 353 18.58 -28.87 6.09
N GLN A 354 19.05 -29.53 5.02
CA GLN A 354 19.91 -28.91 4.04
C GLN A 354 19.25 -27.67 3.42
N TYR A 355 17.98 -27.78 2.99
CA TYR A 355 17.25 -26.65 2.43
C TYR A 355 17.00 -25.53 3.46
N GLU A 356 16.71 -25.87 4.71
CA GLU A 356 16.56 -24.85 5.75
C GLU A 356 17.89 -24.13 6.02
N PHE A 357 19.03 -24.84 6.12
CA PHE A 357 20.33 -24.20 6.30
C PHE A 357 20.73 -23.30 5.15
N ILE A 358 20.54 -23.75 3.89
CA ILE A 358 20.81 -22.93 2.70
C ILE A 358 19.97 -21.64 2.73
N ARG A 359 18.68 -21.77 2.99
CA ARG A 359 17.76 -20.63 3.07
C ARG A 359 18.19 -19.61 4.11
N TYR A 360 18.52 -20.04 5.33
CA TYR A 360 18.99 -19.12 6.36
C TYR A 360 20.34 -18.51 6.01
N ALA A 361 21.22 -19.23 5.36
CA ALA A 361 22.48 -18.71 4.84
C ALA A 361 22.27 -17.63 3.78
N GLU A 362 21.33 -17.81 2.86
CA GLU A 362 20.93 -16.81 1.86
C GLU A 362 20.35 -15.54 2.51
N GLN A 363 19.44 -15.68 3.47
CA GLN A 363 18.86 -14.56 4.20
C GLN A 363 19.91 -13.76 4.99
N LEU A 364 20.84 -14.46 5.66
CA LEU A 364 21.96 -13.81 6.34
C LEU A 364 22.90 -13.09 5.37
N GLY A 365 23.14 -13.67 4.18
CA GLY A 365 23.95 -13.05 3.15
C GLY A 365 23.33 -11.77 2.58
N GLN A 366 22.02 -11.79 2.34
CA GLN A 366 21.28 -10.61 1.91
C GLN A 366 21.31 -9.53 2.98
N LEU A 367 21.03 -9.89 4.25
CA LEU A 367 21.04 -8.95 5.37
C LEU A 367 22.44 -8.34 5.59
N GLU A 368 23.53 -9.17 5.48
CA GLU A 368 24.92 -8.71 5.53
C GLU A 368 25.20 -7.64 4.46
N ALA A 369 24.77 -7.92 3.22
CA ALA A 369 24.98 -6.99 2.09
C ALA A 369 24.19 -5.69 2.28
N GLU A 370 22.88 -5.79 2.61
CA GLU A 370 22.03 -4.63 2.84
C GLU A 370 22.52 -3.74 3.99
N LEU A 371 23.01 -4.35 5.09
CA LEU A 371 23.55 -3.61 6.22
C LEU A 371 24.82 -2.84 5.85
N LYS A 372 25.72 -3.47 5.10
CA LYS A 372 26.93 -2.81 4.59
C LYS A 372 26.61 -1.70 3.61
N ASP A 373 25.65 -1.94 2.71
CA ASP A 373 25.22 -0.92 1.74
C ASP A 373 24.55 0.25 2.45
N PHE A 374 23.78 0.00 3.51
CA PHE A 374 23.19 1.03 4.33
C PHE A 374 24.27 1.87 5.05
N LEU A 375 25.17 1.23 5.78
CA LEU A 375 26.19 1.93 6.56
C LEU A 375 27.15 2.73 5.67
N LYS A 376 27.52 2.19 4.51
CA LYS A 376 28.41 2.86 3.55
C LYS A 376 27.66 3.78 2.56
N GLN A 377 26.32 3.79 2.60
CA GLN A 377 25.48 4.57 1.70
C GLN A 377 25.83 4.40 0.21
N ARG A 378 25.99 3.16 -0.24
CA ARG A 378 26.52 2.84 -1.58
C ARG A 378 25.58 3.14 -2.73
N LYS A 379 24.27 3.23 -2.47
CA LYS A 379 23.28 3.56 -3.51
C LYS A 379 23.25 5.07 -3.70
N GLU A 380 23.72 5.52 -4.87
CA GLU A 380 23.67 6.94 -5.24
C GLU A 380 22.23 7.44 -5.39
N GLY A 381 22.01 8.73 -5.11
CA GLY A 381 20.68 9.34 -5.20
C GLY A 381 19.66 8.85 -4.16
N CYS A 382 20.12 8.15 -3.13
CA CYS A 382 19.29 7.72 -2.00
C CYS A 382 19.55 8.57 -0.75
N VAL A 383 18.52 8.72 0.06
CA VAL A 383 18.63 9.22 1.42
C VAL A 383 18.57 8.06 2.40
N TYR A 384 19.31 8.17 3.52
CA TYR A 384 19.45 7.15 4.54
C TYR A 384 19.06 7.71 5.90
N TRP A 385 18.23 6.98 6.65
CA TRP A 385 17.78 7.45 7.96
C TRP A 385 17.44 6.31 8.91
N VAL A 386 17.33 6.65 10.18
CA VAL A 386 16.88 5.78 11.27
C VAL A 386 15.50 6.21 11.71
N GLU A 387 14.57 5.27 11.81
CA GLU A 387 13.27 5.48 12.44
C GLU A 387 13.23 4.78 13.80
N VAL A 388 12.71 5.47 14.81
CA VAL A 388 12.52 4.89 16.15
C VAL A 388 11.05 5.00 16.52
N GLU A 389 10.33 3.89 16.47
CA GLU A 389 8.89 3.82 16.76
C GLU A 389 8.61 3.24 18.15
N GLY A 390 7.52 3.70 18.76
CA GLY A 390 6.95 3.14 19.98
C GLY A 390 7.47 3.75 21.28
N ALA A 391 6.53 4.05 22.22
CA ALA A 391 6.84 4.68 23.50
C ALA A 391 7.46 3.72 24.54
N LYS A 392 6.93 2.49 24.66
CA LYS A 392 7.37 1.49 25.66
C LYS A 392 8.40 0.50 25.14
N ARG A 393 8.31 0.10 23.88
CA ARG A 393 9.30 -0.74 23.19
C ARG A 393 9.70 -0.05 21.91
N LYS A 394 10.87 0.56 21.93
CA LYS A 394 11.43 1.22 20.77
C LYS A 394 11.75 0.18 19.70
N LYS A 395 11.15 0.35 18.52
CA LYS A 395 11.45 -0.43 17.32
C LYS A 395 12.38 0.42 16.47
N ILE A 396 13.56 -0.07 16.20
CA ILE A 396 14.55 0.63 15.36
C ILE A 396 14.48 0.05 13.95
N LEU A 397 14.34 0.94 12.99
CA LEU A 397 14.34 0.65 11.55
C LEU A 397 15.44 1.49 10.89
N LEU A 398 16.28 0.83 10.11
CA LEU A 398 17.23 1.49 9.20
C LEU A 398 16.56 1.52 7.82
N ARG A 399 16.43 2.70 7.24
CA ARG A 399 15.73 2.89 5.96
C ARG A 399 16.57 3.70 4.98
N SER A 400 16.49 3.30 3.72
CA SER A 400 16.89 4.17 2.62
C SER A 400 15.83 4.19 1.55
N ALA A 401 15.74 5.29 0.82
CA ALA A 401 14.90 5.40 -0.35
C ALA A 401 15.55 6.30 -1.41
N PRO A 402 15.34 6.01 -2.70
CA PRO A 402 15.77 6.91 -3.75
C PRO A 402 14.98 8.22 -3.68
N LEU A 403 15.68 9.34 -3.88
CA LEU A 403 15.06 10.67 -3.94
C LEU A 403 14.17 10.82 -5.16
N ASP A 404 14.51 10.13 -6.24
CA ASP A 404 13.80 10.14 -7.52
C ASP A 404 13.64 8.70 -8.02
N VAL A 405 12.40 8.19 -7.99
CA VAL A 405 12.08 6.85 -8.49
C VAL A 405 11.73 6.84 -9.98
N GLY A 406 11.52 8.02 -10.57
CA GLY A 406 11.10 8.17 -11.96
C GLY A 406 11.98 7.41 -12.94
N PRO A 407 13.31 7.54 -12.91
CA PRO A 407 14.21 6.82 -13.82
C PRO A 407 14.10 5.30 -13.71
N TYR A 408 13.87 4.76 -12.51
CA TYR A 408 13.68 3.31 -12.31
C TYR A 408 12.36 2.83 -12.89
N ILE A 409 11.25 3.53 -12.56
CA ILE A 409 9.92 3.19 -13.06
C ILE A 409 9.88 3.34 -14.59
N LYS A 410 10.46 4.41 -15.13
CA LYS A 410 10.52 4.63 -16.58
C LYS A 410 11.15 3.43 -17.28
N ARG A 411 12.38 3.05 -16.88
CA ARG A 411 13.12 1.97 -17.51
C ARG A 411 12.42 0.62 -17.37
N SER A 412 11.92 0.28 -16.18
CA SER A 412 11.38 -1.05 -15.91
C SER A 412 9.89 -1.21 -16.27
N LEU A 413 9.16 -0.10 -16.46
CA LEU A 413 7.73 -0.14 -16.73
C LEU A 413 7.36 0.57 -18.03
N PHE A 414 7.67 1.86 -18.18
CA PHE A 414 7.18 2.61 -19.35
C PHE A 414 7.95 2.31 -20.65
N ASP A 415 9.24 2.06 -20.55
CA ASP A 415 10.04 1.72 -21.73
C ASP A 415 9.86 0.24 -22.16
N GLU A 416 9.36 -0.63 -21.27
CA GLU A 416 9.21 -2.07 -21.52
C GLU A 416 7.83 -2.45 -22.10
N TYR A 417 6.76 -1.72 -21.75
CA TYR A 417 5.40 -2.12 -22.11
C TYR A 417 4.79 -1.15 -23.10
N ALA A 418 4.13 -1.70 -24.13
CA ALA A 418 3.53 -0.92 -25.24
C ALA A 418 2.47 0.08 -24.74
N SER A 419 1.69 -0.29 -23.72
CA SER A 419 0.70 0.58 -23.11
C SER A 419 0.61 0.34 -21.60
N VAL A 420 0.77 1.42 -20.85
CA VAL A 420 0.53 1.46 -19.40
C VAL A 420 -0.58 2.46 -19.13
N VAL A 421 -1.68 2.00 -18.57
CA VAL A 421 -2.83 2.81 -18.15
C VAL A 421 -2.75 3.05 -16.65
N LEU A 422 -2.60 4.32 -16.27
CA LEU A 422 -2.56 4.74 -14.87
C LEU A 422 -3.91 5.39 -14.53
N THR A 423 -4.61 4.86 -13.54
CA THR A 423 -5.91 5.39 -13.12
C THR A 423 -5.98 5.65 -11.63
N SER A 424 -6.60 6.75 -11.26
CA SER A 424 -6.88 7.10 -9.88
C SER A 424 -8.02 8.11 -9.78
N ALA A 425 -8.53 8.30 -8.56
CA ALA A 425 -9.43 9.41 -8.29
C ALA A 425 -8.70 10.77 -8.21
N THR A 426 -7.39 10.76 -7.98
CA THR A 426 -6.58 11.96 -7.75
C THR A 426 -5.18 11.78 -8.34
N LEU A 427 -4.92 12.35 -9.49
CA LEU A 427 -3.61 12.40 -10.16
C LEU A 427 -3.21 13.82 -10.52
N SER A 428 -4.19 14.68 -10.80
CA SER A 428 -3.96 16.06 -11.20
C SER A 428 -3.92 17.02 -10.00
N CYS A 429 -3.10 18.05 -10.11
CA CYS A 429 -2.97 19.12 -9.10
C CYS A 429 -3.87 20.33 -9.39
N GLY A 430 -4.78 20.23 -10.34
CA GLY A 430 -5.68 21.30 -10.77
C GLY A 430 -5.57 21.53 -12.27
N GLY A 431 -6.63 22.08 -12.86
CA GLY A 431 -6.78 22.33 -14.28
C GLY A 431 -8.22 22.08 -14.70
N ASN A 432 -8.85 23.04 -15.33
CA ASN A 432 -10.16 22.87 -15.92
C ASN A 432 -10.01 22.20 -17.28
N GLY A 433 -10.28 20.90 -17.34
CA GLY A 433 -10.38 20.17 -18.59
C GLY A 433 -9.15 19.31 -18.94
N GLN A 434 -9.20 18.64 -20.08
CA GLN A 434 -8.26 17.63 -20.60
C GLN A 434 -6.79 18.09 -20.78
N LYS A 435 -6.33 19.07 -20.04
CA LYS A 435 -4.98 19.60 -20.19
C LYS A 435 -3.97 18.69 -19.46
N LYS A 436 -2.99 18.25 -20.21
CA LYS A 436 -1.82 17.48 -19.76
C LYS A 436 -1.10 18.15 -18.57
N GLU A 437 -1.05 19.49 -18.57
CA GLU A 437 -0.43 20.33 -17.52
C GLU A 437 -0.87 20.00 -16.07
N GLY A 438 -2.11 19.54 -15.86
CA GLY A 438 -2.56 19.13 -14.52
C GLY A 438 -1.91 17.86 -14.00
N PHE A 439 -1.39 17.00 -14.88
CA PHE A 439 -0.77 15.70 -14.54
C PHE A 439 0.76 15.77 -14.47
N ASP A 440 1.39 16.89 -14.85
CA ASP A 440 2.85 16.99 -14.98
C ASP A 440 3.58 16.68 -13.68
N PHE A 441 3.01 17.08 -12.56
CA PHE A 441 3.59 16.71 -11.25
C PHE A 441 3.65 15.19 -11.05
N PHE A 442 2.53 14.50 -11.20
CA PHE A 442 2.48 13.06 -11.06
C PHE A 442 3.38 12.36 -12.09
N ALA A 443 3.27 12.76 -13.35
CA ALA A 443 4.05 12.19 -14.45
C ALA A 443 5.55 12.34 -14.22
N GLY A 444 6.02 13.51 -13.79
CA GLY A 444 7.42 13.76 -13.45
C GLY A 444 7.90 12.90 -12.30
N ARG A 445 7.07 12.69 -11.25
CA ARG A 445 7.43 11.89 -10.09
C ARG A 445 7.60 10.41 -10.42
N VAL A 446 6.85 9.89 -11.39
CA VAL A 446 6.90 8.46 -11.77
C VAL A 446 7.70 8.21 -13.06
N GLY A 447 8.27 9.26 -13.68
CA GLY A 447 9.04 9.14 -14.91
C GLY A 447 8.17 8.85 -16.15
N LEU A 448 6.90 9.25 -16.14
CA LEU A 448 5.98 9.05 -17.24
C LEU A 448 6.19 10.14 -18.30
N GLU A 449 6.70 9.75 -19.46
CA GLU A 449 6.87 10.60 -20.64
C GLU A 449 5.95 10.12 -21.77
N ASN A 450 5.73 10.93 -22.79
CA ASN A 450 4.99 10.55 -24.00
C ASN A 450 3.63 9.85 -23.72
N TYR A 451 2.80 10.47 -22.91
CA TYR A 451 1.49 9.98 -22.52
C TYR A 451 0.35 10.88 -22.96
N GLN A 452 -0.86 10.33 -23.00
CA GLN A 452 -2.10 11.09 -23.06
C GLN A 452 -2.73 11.17 -21.67
N ALA A 453 -3.48 12.25 -21.42
CA ALA A 453 -4.16 12.48 -20.15
C ALA A 453 -5.67 12.60 -20.36
N LEU A 454 -6.44 12.08 -19.41
CA LEU A 454 -7.89 12.23 -19.35
C LEU A 454 -8.33 12.59 -17.93
N GLN A 455 -9.07 13.68 -17.79
CA GLN A 455 -9.77 14.03 -16.57
C GLN A 455 -11.27 13.83 -16.79
N ALA A 456 -11.78 12.65 -16.40
CA ALA A 456 -13.16 12.24 -16.68
C ALA A 456 -14.21 12.92 -15.77
N GLY A 457 -13.79 13.67 -14.75
CA GLY A 457 -14.70 14.33 -13.82
C GLY A 457 -15.41 13.38 -12.87
N SER A 458 -16.59 13.77 -12.42
CA SER A 458 -17.42 13.00 -11.47
C SER A 458 -18.89 12.99 -11.93
N PRO A 459 -19.63 11.90 -11.69
CA PRO A 459 -21.06 11.83 -12.00
C PRO A 459 -21.95 12.50 -10.94
N PHE A 460 -21.36 13.08 -9.90
CA PHE A 460 -22.08 13.65 -8.76
C PHE A 460 -22.25 15.18 -8.89
N ASP A 461 -23.37 15.68 -8.36
CA ASP A 461 -23.68 17.12 -8.31
C ASP A 461 -23.18 17.73 -6.97
N TYR A 462 -21.88 18.03 -6.94
CA TYR A 462 -21.26 18.58 -5.72
C TYR A 462 -21.82 19.97 -5.31
N GLU A 463 -22.38 20.75 -6.24
CA GLU A 463 -22.98 22.04 -5.90
C GLU A 463 -24.23 21.88 -5.02
N ARG A 464 -24.95 20.75 -5.17
CA ARG A 464 -26.12 20.43 -4.37
C ARG A 464 -25.77 19.54 -3.17
N GLN A 465 -24.80 18.64 -3.32
CA GLN A 465 -24.51 17.60 -2.33
C GLN A 465 -23.52 18.04 -1.25
N VAL A 466 -22.64 19.03 -1.54
CA VAL A 466 -21.54 19.38 -0.65
C VAL A 466 -21.57 20.86 -0.27
N ARG A 467 -21.41 21.13 1.02
CA ARG A 467 -21.07 22.44 1.56
C ARG A 467 -19.65 22.42 2.11
N LEU A 468 -18.79 23.28 1.59
CA LEU A 468 -17.42 23.48 2.08
C LEU A 468 -17.39 24.66 3.02
N TYR A 469 -17.20 24.41 4.31
CA TYR A 469 -16.99 25.45 5.31
C TYR A 469 -15.50 25.68 5.51
N ILE A 470 -15.08 26.95 5.55
CA ILE A 470 -13.70 27.32 5.79
C ILE A 470 -13.68 28.29 6.98
N GLU A 471 -13.08 27.89 8.09
CA GLU A 471 -12.88 28.73 9.25
C GLU A 471 -11.74 29.72 9.00
N GLY A 472 -12.08 30.92 8.50
CA GLY A 472 -11.13 31.93 8.04
C GLY A 472 -10.36 32.65 9.15
N ASP A 473 -10.92 32.72 10.35
CA ASP A 473 -10.37 33.51 11.45
C ASP A 473 -9.62 32.68 12.52
N LEU A 474 -9.55 31.36 12.35
CA LEU A 474 -8.75 30.52 13.25
C LEU A 474 -7.28 30.96 13.26
N PRO A 475 -6.58 30.81 14.40
CA PRO A 475 -5.15 31.03 14.51
C PRO A 475 -4.36 30.25 13.45
N ASP A 476 -3.11 30.66 13.18
CA ASP A 476 -2.22 29.86 12.32
C ASP A 476 -2.04 28.47 12.95
N PRO A 477 -2.07 27.41 12.16
CA PRO A 477 -1.88 26.04 12.65
C PRO A 477 -0.59 25.78 13.45
N ASN A 478 0.38 26.68 13.40
CA ASN A 478 1.60 26.60 14.21
C ASN A 478 1.51 27.42 15.52
N ASP A 479 0.41 28.15 15.73
CA ASP A 479 0.17 28.88 16.96
C ASP A 479 -0.26 27.92 18.09
N LYS A 480 0.16 28.20 19.32
CA LYS A 480 -0.20 27.40 20.51
C LYS A 480 -1.71 27.40 20.81
N SER A 481 -2.40 28.48 20.45
CA SER A 481 -3.86 28.63 20.63
C SER A 481 -4.67 27.84 19.56
N PHE A 482 -4.02 27.33 18.50
CA PHE A 482 -4.74 26.70 17.40
C PHE A 482 -5.53 25.46 17.82
N ILE A 483 -4.96 24.58 18.64
CA ILE A 483 -5.63 23.33 19.04
C ILE A 483 -6.90 23.60 19.83
N GLU A 484 -6.87 24.60 20.74
CA GLU A 484 -8.03 24.98 21.52
C GLU A 484 -9.15 25.53 20.63
N ALA A 485 -8.83 26.46 19.74
CA ALA A 485 -9.78 27.01 18.79
C ALA A 485 -10.32 25.96 17.80
N ALA A 486 -9.46 25.02 17.37
CA ALA A 486 -9.87 23.90 16.53
C ALA A 486 -10.84 22.95 17.25
N CYS A 487 -10.63 22.68 18.56
CA CYS A 487 -11.56 21.88 19.37
C CYS A 487 -12.96 22.52 19.39
N GLU A 488 -13.07 23.83 19.60
CA GLU A 488 -14.36 24.52 19.62
C GLU A 488 -15.06 24.46 18.25
N SER A 489 -14.29 24.63 17.16
CA SER A 489 -14.84 24.48 15.82
C SER A 489 -15.26 23.02 15.53
N ILE A 490 -14.50 22.01 15.97
CA ILE A 490 -14.88 20.60 15.85
C ILE A 490 -16.20 20.34 16.57
N LYS A 491 -16.36 20.79 17.82
CA LYS A 491 -17.64 20.68 18.58
C LYS A 491 -18.82 21.22 17.78
N LYS A 492 -18.69 22.45 17.25
CA LYS A 492 -19.72 23.15 16.45
C LYS A 492 -20.18 22.26 15.25
N TYR A 493 -19.24 21.72 14.50
CA TYR A 493 -19.58 20.94 13.30
C TYR A 493 -19.99 19.51 13.61
N LEU A 494 -19.57 18.93 14.72
CA LEU A 494 -20.05 17.64 15.19
C LEU A 494 -21.53 17.72 15.64
N LEU A 495 -21.93 18.79 16.30
CA LEU A 495 -23.34 19.05 16.63
C LEU A 495 -24.20 19.17 15.36
N LYS A 496 -23.72 19.89 14.33
CA LYS A 496 -24.44 20.02 13.05
C LYS A 496 -24.66 18.68 12.34
N SER A 497 -23.71 17.73 12.45
CA SER A 497 -23.78 16.41 11.80
C SER A 497 -24.37 15.31 12.70
N GLY A 498 -24.56 15.59 13.99
CA GLY A 498 -24.96 14.58 14.98
C GLY A 498 -23.93 13.46 15.15
N GLY A 499 -22.64 13.77 15.12
CA GLY A 499 -21.54 12.82 14.95
C GLY A 499 -21.33 12.56 13.45
N ARG A 500 -21.28 11.25 13.02
CA ARG A 500 -21.13 10.82 11.62
C ARG A 500 -20.01 11.55 10.88
N ALA A 501 -18.85 11.70 11.55
CA ALA A 501 -17.78 12.55 11.10
C ALA A 501 -16.43 11.82 11.02
N PHE A 502 -15.66 12.13 9.99
CA PHE A 502 -14.23 11.90 9.94
C PHE A 502 -13.50 13.20 10.27
N VAL A 503 -12.61 13.17 11.26
CA VAL A 503 -11.70 14.27 11.58
C VAL A 503 -10.29 13.86 11.17
N LEU A 504 -9.77 14.53 10.14
CA LEU A 504 -8.53 14.17 9.46
C LEU A 504 -7.38 15.05 9.96
N PHE A 505 -6.38 14.40 10.53
CA PHE A 505 -5.18 15.03 11.09
C PHE A 505 -3.96 14.78 10.20
N THR A 506 -2.98 15.68 10.28
CA THR A 506 -1.69 15.58 9.62
C THR A 506 -0.60 15.04 10.54
N SER A 507 -0.84 14.97 11.86
CA SER A 507 0.08 14.42 12.84
C SER A 507 -0.65 13.63 13.92
N TYR A 508 0.02 12.58 14.40
CA TYR A 508 -0.51 11.72 15.45
C TYR A 508 -0.53 12.39 16.83
N SER A 509 0.43 13.30 17.08
CA SER A 509 0.46 14.10 18.32
C SER A 509 -0.77 15.00 18.44
N MET A 510 -1.10 15.72 17.37
CA MET A 510 -2.29 16.59 17.35
C MET A 510 -3.58 15.78 17.49
N LEU A 511 -3.68 14.62 16.82
CA LEU A 511 -4.83 13.73 16.97
C LEU A 511 -5.02 13.33 18.42
N LYS A 512 -3.96 12.88 19.10
CA LYS A 512 -4.05 12.46 20.52
C LYS A 512 -4.44 13.60 21.43
N GLU A 513 -3.83 14.77 21.25
CA GLU A 513 -4.12 15.94 22.08
C GLU A 513 -5.56 16.40 21.90
N THR A 514 -6.04 16.48 20.65
CA THR A 514 -7.43 16.84 20.35
C THR A 514 -8.40 15.80 20.89
N ALA A 515 -8.10 14.50 20.77
CA ALA A 515 -8.92 13.43 21.31
C ALA A 515 -9.08 13.56 22.84
N ALA A 516 -7.97 13.73 23.56
CA ALA A 516 -7.99 13.90 25.02
C ALA A 516 -8.79 15.13 25.48
N ARG A 517 -8.75 16.24 24.70
CA ARG A 517 -9.50 17.45 25.03
C ARG A 517 -11.01 17.34 24.76
N LEU A 518 -11.40 16.45 23.85
CA LEU A 518 -12.80 16.31 23.42
C LEU A 518 -13.49 15.08 24.03
N GLU A 519 -12.78 14.17 24.68
CA GLU A 519 -13.30 12.90 25.17
C GLU A 519 -14.51 13.09 26.08
N ASP A 520 -14.37 13.86 27.17
CA ASP A 520 -15.46 14.13 28.13
C ASP A 520 -16.67 14.77 27.44
N TRP A 521 -16.43 15.77 26.58
CA TRP A 521 -17.50 16.45 25.88
C TRP A 521 -18.24 15.52 24.89
N LEU A 522 -17.50 14.63 24.18
CA LEU A 522 -18.13 13.66 23.27
C LEU A 522 -19.00 12.67 24.04
N ASP A 523 -18.56 12.23 25.22
CA ASP A 523 -19.33 11.35 26.09
C ASP A 523 -20.61 12.06 26.59
N GLU A 524 -20.54 13.32 27.01
CA GLU A 524 -21.71 14.15 27.37
C GLU A 524 -22.70 14.25 26.20
N GLN A 525 -22.20 14.36 24.96
CA GLN A 525 -23.04 14.44 23.77
C GLN A 525 -23.50 13.05 23.27
N GLN A 526 -23.14 11.97 23.94
CA GLN A 526 -23.41 10.58 23.54
C GLN A 526 -22.88 10.28 22.12
N MET A 527 -21.69 10.79 21.80
CA MET A 527 -20.96 10.54 20.55
C MET A 527 -19.78 9.64 20.85
N GLU A 528 -19.70 8.51 20.17
CA GLU A 528 -18.61 7.56 20.35
C GLU A 528 -17.36 7.99 19.58
N LEU A 529 -16.21 8.13 20.27
CA LEU A 529 -14.93 8.45 19.66
C LEU A 529 -14.14 7.20 19.27
N LEU A 530 -13.78 7.10 18.01
CA LEU A 530 -12.82 6.14 17.49
C LEU A 530 -11.53 6.85 17.11
N ALA A 531 -10.56 6.87 18.00
CA ALA A 531 -9.26 7.49 17.74
C ALA A 531 -8.26 6.46 17.22
N GLN A 532 -7.56 6.76 16.14
CA GLN A 532 -6.51 5.89 15.61
C GLN A 532 -5.41 5.70 16.67
N GLY A 533 -5.08 4.42 16.96
CA GLY A 533 -4.08 4.05 17.97
C GLY A 533 -4.65 3.75 19.36
N SER A 534 -5.97 3.70 19.53
CA SER A 534 -6.65 3.26 20.75
C SER A 534 -6.71 1.75 20.94
N GLY A 535 -6.00 0.96 20.10
CA GLY A 535 -5.96 -0.50 20.20
C GLY A 535 -6.79 -1.26 19.16
N LEU A 536 -7.71 -0.58 18.46
CA LEU A 536 -8.44 -1.17 17.35
C LEU A 536 -7.64 -1.05 16.04
N ASP A 537 -7.63 -2.12 15.25
CA ASP A 537 -7.13 -2.04 13.88
C ASP A 537 -8.06 -1.21 12.98
N ARG A 538 -7.51 -0.75 11.84
CA ARG A 538 -8.23 0.12 10.90
C ARG A 538 -9.52 -0.50 10.37
N ALA A 539 -9.53 -1.80 10.07
CA ALA A 539 -10.69 -2.46 9.48
C ALA A 539 -11.83 -2.57 10.51
N LYS A 540 -11.50 -2.92 11.75
CA LYS A 540 -12.45 -2.97 12.87
C LYS A 540 -13.00 -1.58 13.18
N MET A 541 -12.16 -0.54 13.19
CA MET A 541 -12.60 0.86 13.37
C MET A 541 -13.64 1.25 12.32
N LEU A 542 -13.41 0.92 11.04
CA LEU A 542 -14.34 1.24 9.96
C LEU A 542 -15.65 0.46 10.05
N THR A 543 -15.58 -0.82 10.39
CA THR A 543 -16.77 -1.65 10.61
C THR A 543 -17.60 -1.09 11.76
N HIS A 544 -16.94 -0.71 12.85
CA HIS A 544 -17.59 -0.11 14.02
C HIS A 544 -18.22 1.24 13.67
N PHE A 545 -17.49 2.12 12.98
CA PHE A 545 -17.99 3.42 12.52
C PHE A 545 -19.26 3.29 11.66
N LYS A 546 -19.28 2.35 10.72
CA LYS A 546 -20.45 2.10 9.85
C LYS A 546 -21.68 1.61 10.59
N SER A 547 -21.49 0.90 11.70
CA SER A 547 -22.58 0.31 12.47
C SER A 547 -23.18 1.26 13.53
N ARG A 548 -22.55 2.40 13.80
CA ARG A 548 -22.95 3.32 14.87
C ARG A 548 -23.41 4.68 14.32
N PRO A 549 -24.63 5.14 14.66
CA PRO A 549 -25.18 6.37 14.07
C PRO A 549 -24.57 7.67 14.60
N ARG A 550 -23.97 7.65 15.80
CA ARG A 550 -23.37 8.84 16.44
C ARG A 550 -21.89 8.58 16.75
N CYS A 551 -21.13 8.32 15.70
CA CYS A 551 -19.72 7.96 15.82
C CYS A 551 -18.83 9.01 15.15
N VAL A 552 -17.71 9.31 15.78
CA VAL A 552 -16.69 10.24 15.29
C VAL A 552 -15.38 9.49 15.17
N LEU A 553 -14.77 9.52 13.98
CA LEU A 553 -13.50 8.85 13.72
C LEU A 553 -12.38 9.88 13.55
N PHE A 554 -11.36 9.78 14.40
CA PHE A 554 -10.14 10.57 14.31
C PHE A 554 -9.06 9.75 13.63
N GLY A 555 -8.56 10.22 12.48
CA GLY A 555 -7.56 9.49 11.67
C GLY A 555 -6.46 10.37 11.12
N THR A 556 -5.30 9.75 10.90
CA THR A 556 -4.16 10.32 10.17
C THR A 556 -4.08 9.72 8.76
N ASP A 557 -2.93 9.73 8.14
CA ASP A 557 -2.66 9.38 6.73
C ASP A 557 -3.41 8.16 6.21
N SER A 558 -3.52 7.10 7.00
CA SER A 558 -4.21 5.87 6.59
C SER A 558 -5.73 6.04 6.38
N PHE A 559 -6.35 7.10 6.93
CA PHE A 559 -7.75 7.41 6.74
C PHE A 559 -8.02 8.46 5.64
N TRP A 560 -6.99 9.20 5.22
CA TRP A 560 -7.09 10.06 4.04
C TRP A 560 -7.32 9.25 2.76
N GLN A 561 -6.82 8.01 2.70
CA GLN A 561 -6.87 7.15 1.52
C GLN A 561 -7.49 5.78 1.83
N GLY A 562 -8.00 5.09 0.80
CA GLY A 562 -8.41 3.68 0.89
C GLY A 562 -9.52 3.36 1.89
N VAL A 563 -10.42 4.33 2.17
CA VAL A 563 -11.59 4.14 3.04
C VAL A 563 -12.84 4.34 2.20
N ASP A 564 -13.79 3.43 2.31
CA ASP A 564 -15.09 3.51 1.67
C ASP A 564 -16.20 3.42 2.72
N VAL A 565 -16.93 4.54 2.90
CA VAL A 565 -18.08 4.65 3.81
C VAL A 565 -19.21 5.30 3.03
N PRO A 566 -20.05 4.50 2.37
CA PRO A 566 -21.21 5.01 1.64
C PRO A 566 -22.37 5.35 2.56
N GLY A 567 -23.23 6.26 2.09
CA GLY A 567 -24.50 6.56 2.71
C GLY A 567 -24.42 7.46 3.94
N GLU A 568 -25.48 7.42 4.76
CA GLU A 568 -25.68 8.33 5.88
C GLU A 568 -24.69 8.19 7.04
N SER A 569 -23.84 7.17 7.04
CA SER A 569 -22.85 6.94 8.10
C SER A 569 -21.77 8.04 8.13
N LEU A 570 -21.50 8.71 7.01
CA LEU A 570 -20.53 9.80 6.91
C LEU A 570 -21.16 11.01 6.25
N SER A 571 -21.46 12.03 7.01
CA SER A 571 -22.04 13.30 6.54
C SER A 571 -21.15 14.52 6.80
N ASN A 572 -19.98 14.31 7.45
CA ASN A 572 -19.08 15.38 7.81
C ASN A 572 -17.61 14.94 7.70
N VAL A 573 -16.80 15.72 7.00
CA VAL A 573 -15.35 15.52 6.91
C VAL A 573 -14.64 16.79 7.37
N ILE A 574 -13.94 16.72 8.51
CA ILE A 574 -13.22 17.85 9.08
C ILE A 574 -11.73 17.70 8.80
N ILE A 575 -11.16 18.62 8.05
CA ILE A 575 -9.72 18.71 7.75
C ILE A 575 -9.11 19.73 8.70
N VAL A 576 -8.38 19.25 9.70
CA VAL A 576 -7.86 20.11 10.77
C VAL A 576 -6.73 21.02 10.28
N LYS A 577 -5.81 20.50 9.47
CA LYS A 577 -4.74 21.27 8.81
C LYS A 577 -4.64 20.88 7.34
N LEU A 578 -4.20 21.82 6.50
CA LEU A 578 -3.80 21.50 5.12
C LEU A 578 -2.69 20.44 5.13
N PRO A 579 -2.82 19.38 4.32
CA PRO A 579 -1.99 18.19 4.43
C PRO A 579 -0.60 18.34 3.80
N PHE A 580 0.11 19.38 4.18
CA PHE A 580 1.52 19.52 3.84
C PHE A 580 2.35 18.41 4.50
N ALA A 581 3.31 17.86 3.78
CA ALA A 581 4.24 16.88 4.33
C ALA A 581 5.08 17.50 5.46
N VAL A 582 5.47 16.66 6.42
CA VAL A 582 6.32 17.08 7.55
C VAL A 582 7.71 17.44 7.01
N PRO A 583 8.18 18.69 7.16
CA PRO A 583 9.41 19.16 6.50
C PRO A 583 10.67 18.42 6.93
N ASN A 584 10.74 17.95 8.17
CA ASN A 584 11.92 17.27 8.74
C ASN A 584 11.94 15.75 8.49
N HIS A 585 11.06 15.20 7.67
CA HIS A 585 11.19 13.82 7.22
C HIS A 585 12.35 13.71 6.21
N PRO A 586 13.35 12.83 6.41
CA PRO A 586 14.57 12.80 5.61
C PRO A 586 14.36 12.70 4.10
N LEU A 587 13.40 11.89 3.65
CA LEU A 587 13.06 11.78 2.24
C LEU A 587 12.50 13.09 1.66
N ILE A 588 11.68 13.81 2.45
CA ILE A 588 11.13 15.10 2.04
C ILE A 588 12.23 16.17 1.99
N GLN A 589 13.10 16.21 3.00
CA GLN A 589 14.26 17.12 3.02
C GLN A 589 15.18 16.87 1.84
N GLY A 590 15.57 15.62 1.60
CA GLY A 590 16.46 15.28 0.48
C GLY A 590 15.86 15.68 -0.86
N ARG A 591 14.55 15.53 -1.06
CA ARG A 591 13.85 16.00 -2.27
C ARG A 591 13.82 17.52 -2.38
N ILE A 592 13.60 18.21 -1.28
CA ILE A 592 13.66 19.68 -1.24
C ILE A 592 15.05 20.18 -1.65
N GLU A 593 16.08 19.54 -1.12
CA GLU A 593 17.46 19.89 -1.46
C GLU A 593 17.79 19.59 -2.92
N LEU A 594 17.38 18.43 -3.43
CA LEU A 594 17.56 18.05 -4.84
C LEU A 594 16.89 19.07 -5.79
N LEU A 595 15.67 19.49 -5.48
CA LEU A 595 14.95 20.49 -6.28
C LEU A 595 15.62 21.87 -6.23
N LYS A 596 16.13 22.29 -5.05
CA LYS A 596 16.92 23.52 -4.93
C LYS A 596 18.20 23.47 -5.78
N GLN A 597 18.91 22.34 -5.78
CA GLN A 597 20.10 22.13 -6.62
C GLN A 597 19.77 22.21 -8.12
N ARG A 598 18.56 21.80 -8.52
CA ARG A 598 18.06 21.94 -9.90
C ARG A 598 17.56 23.36 -10.22
N GLY A 599 17.61 24.30 -9.27
CA GLY A 599 17.14 25.69 -9.45
C GLY A 599 15.60 25.84 -9.37
N GLU A 600 14.91 24.82 -8.89
CA GLU A 600 13.44 24.83 -8.73
C GLU A 600 13.04 25.39 -7.38
N ASN A 601 11.78 25.88 -7.27
CA ASN A 601 11.19 26.22 -5.98
C ASN A 601 10.47 24.98 -5.38
N PRO A 602 11.02 24.34 -4.33
CA PRO A 602 10.47 23.09 -3.81
C PRO A 602 9.05 23.22 -3.26
N PHE A 603 8.65 24.40 -2.82
CA PHE A 603 7.29 24.62 -2.34
C PHE A 603 6.28 24.47 -3.49
N PHE A 604 6.51 25.13 -4.62
CA PHE A 604 5.59 25.09 -5.75
C PHE A 604 5.75 23.84 -6.62
N SER A 605 6.99 23.32 -6.78
CA SER A 605 7.25 22.14 -7.61
C SER A 605 6.92 20.81 -6.90
N TYR A 606 6.84 20.78 -5.55
CA TYR A 606 6.70 19.52 -4.82
C TYR A 606 5.70 19.58 -3.66
N GLN A 607 5.93 20.45 -2.66
CA GLN A 607 5.15 20.41 -1.43
C GLN A 607 3.66 20.76 -1.63
N LEU A 608 3.39 21.81 -2.41
CA LEU A 608 2.04 22.27 -2.68
C LEU A 608 1.24 21.28 -3.56
N PRO A 609 1.78 20.77 -4.69
CA PRO A 609 1.10 19.72 -5.45
C PRO A 609 0.76 18.47 -4.65
N MET A 610 1.69 17.96 -3.84
CA MET A 610 1.42 16.84 -2.95
C MET A 610 0.30 17.12 -1.96
N ALA A 611 0.32 18.29 -1.33
CA ALA A 611 -0.72 18.70 -0.39
C ALA A 611 -2.10 18.82 -1.08
N ILE A 612 -2.15 19.33 -2.33
CA ILE A 612 -3.39 19.42 -3.12
C ILE A 612 -3.96 18.02 -3.42
N ILE A 613 -3.13 17.08 -3.89
CA ILE A 613 -3.57 15.70 -4.17
C ILE A 613 -4.16 15.07 -2.90
N LYS A 614 -3.47 15.20 -1.76
CA LYS A 614 -3.92 14.66 -0.48
C LYS A 614 -5.20 15.34 0.02
N PHE A 615 -5.33 16.64 -0.18
CA PHE A 615 -6.54 17.38 0.14
C PHE A 615 -7.75 16.89 -0.69
N LYS A 616 -7.57 16.69 -2.00
CA LYS A 616 -8.59 16.09 -2.88
C LYS A 616 -9.04 14.71 -2.39
N GLN A 617 -8.12 13.90 -1.88
CA GLN A 617 -8.43 12.58 -1.33
C GLN A 617 -9.30 12.67 -0.08
N GLY A 618 -8.98 13.59 0.83
CA GLY A 618 -9.78 13.87 2.01
C GLY A 618 -11.18 14.39 1.66
N PHE A 619 -11.26 15.36 0.77
CA PHE A 619 -12.52 15.89 0.25
C PHE A 619 -13.39 14.81 -0.40
N GLY A 620 -12.79 13.94 -1.20
CA GLY A 620 -13.47 12.85 -1.91
C GLY A 620 -13.99 11.72 -1.00
N ARG A 621 -13.82 11.80 0.34
CA ARG A 621 -14.40 10.81 1.27
C ARG A 621 -15.90 10.98 1.43
N LEU A 622 -16.42 12.20 1.27
CA LEU A 622 -17.79 12.55 1.63
C LEU A 622 -18.84 11.95 0.70
N ILE A 623 -18.65 12.04 -0.62
CA ILE A 623 -19.66 11.65 -1.62
C ILE A 623 -19.28 10.34 -2.31
N ARG A 624 -20.20 9.34 -2.25
CA ARG A 624 -20.06 8.00 -2.82
C ARG A 624 -21.24 7.62 -3.72
N THR A 625 -22.40 8.20 -3.41
CA THR A 625 -23.65 7.94 -4.14
C THR A 625 -24.32 9.26 -4.57
N LYS A 626 -25.30 9.16 -5.44
CA LYS A 626 -26.10 10.34 -5.90
C LYS A 626 -26.96 10.94 -4.79
N THR A 627 -27.24 10.18 -3.75
CA THR A 627 -28.08 10.58 -2.62
C THR A 627 -27.30 11.10 -1.42
N ASP A 628 -25.97 10.88 -1.40
CA ASP A 628 -25.14 11.37 -0.31
C ASP A 628 -25.15 12.90 -0.29
N THR A 629 -25.24 13.46 0.89
CA THR A 629 -25.11 14.90 1.13
C THR A 629 -24.31 15.14 2.41
N GLY A 630 -23.63 16.29 2.49
CA GLY A 630 -22.92 16.58 3.73
C GLY A 630 -22.03 17.81 3.63
N MET A 631 -21.11 17.90 4.58
CA MET A 631 -20.19 19.04 4.68
C MET A 631 -18.74 18.60 4.74
N VAL A 632 -17.88 19.40 4.15
CA VAL A 632 -16.44 19.38 4.38
C VAL A 632 -16.08 20.65 5.13
N VAL A 633 -15.30 20.53 6.18
CA VAL A 633 -14.86 21.66 7.01
C VAL A 633 -13.35 21.75 6.98
N VAL A 634 -12.82 22.92 6.71
CA VAL A 634 -11.37 23.18 6.74
C VAL A 634 -11.09 24.18 7.86
N LEU A 635 -10.33 23.74 8.86
CA LEU A 635 -9.97 24.55 10.02
C LEU A 635 -8.67 25.35 9.83
N ASP A 636 -8.01 25.19 8.71
CA ASP A 636 -6.75 25.86 8.39
C ASP A 636 -7.01 27.16 7.63
N SER A 637 -6.91 28.29 8.33
CA SER A 637 -7.15 29.63 7.76
C SER A 637 -6.21 29.99 6.61
N ARG A 638 -5.08 29.30 6.46
CA ARG A 638 -4.12 29.54 5.35
C ARG A 638 -4.75 29.31 3.98
N ILE A 639 -5.82 28.50 3.87
CA ILE A 639 -6.53 28.26 2.61
C ILE A 639 -7.16 29.54 2.03
N VAL A 640 -7.51 30.51 2.88
CA VAL A 640 -8.05 31.83 2.45
C VAL A 640 -7.04 32.96 2.60
N ARG A 641 -6.13 32.89 3.60
CA ARG A 641 -5.17 33.96 3.88
C ARG A 641 -3.92 33.92 3.00
N LYS A 642 -3.56 32.75 2.45
CA LYS A 642 -2.33 32.62 1.64
C LYS A 642 -2.67 32.54 0.14
N PRO A 643 -1.86 33.14 -0.74
CA PRO A 643 -2.12 33.15 -2.19
C PRO A 643 -2.28 31.75 -2.82
N TYR A 644 -1.55 30.76 -2.31
CA TYR A 644 -1.62 29.39 -2.77
C TYR A 644 -2.91 28.67 -2.37
N GLY A 645 -3.64 29.17 -1.39
CA GLY A 645 -4.88 28.52 -0.89
C GLY A 645 -5.95 28.38 -1.97
N LYS A 646 -6.01 29.33 -2.91
CA LYS A 646 -6.93 29.26 -4.06
C LYS A 646 -6.74 27.99 -4.90
N GLN A 647 -5.53 27.43 -4.95
CA GLN A 647 -5.25 26.22 -5.71
C GLN A 647 -5.92 24.98 -5.09
N PHE A 648 -6.05 24.90 -3.76
CA PHE A 648 -6.80 23.82 -3.09
C PHE A 648 -8.28 23.86 -3.47
N ILE A 649 -8.88 25.06 -3.48
CA ILE A 649 -10.30 25.23 -3.85
C ILE A 649 -10.50 24.94 -5.35
N ALA A 650 -9.58 25.36 -6.20
CA ALA A 650 -9.66 25.12 -7.64
C ALA A 650 -9.46 23.65 -8.02
N ALA A 651 -8.81 22.85 -7.17
CA ALA A 651 -8.51 21.45 -7.42
C ALA A 651 -9.66 20.49 -7.10
N ILE A 652 -10.65 20.91 -6.33
CA ILE A 652 -11.83 20.10 -5.99
C ILE A 652 -13.00 20.39 -6.94
N PRO A 653 -13.99 19.48 -7.04
CA PRO A 653 -15.22 19.76 -7.77
C PRO A 653 -15.92 21.03 -7.23
N LYS A 654 -16.55 21.76 -8.14
CA LYS A 654 -17.33 22.95 -7.75
C LYS A 654 -18.40 22.57 -6.73
N CYS A 655 -18.40 23.25 -5.59
CA CYS A 655 -19.36 23.07 -4.51
C CYS A 655 -19.68 24.44 -3.88
N ARG A 656 -20.64 24.48 -2.98
CA ARG A 656 -20.95 25.69 -2.22
C ARG A 656 -19.88 25.95 -1.16
N VAL A 657 -19.18 27.08 -1.27
CA VAL A 657 -18.10 27.48 -0.33
C VAL A 657 -18.61 28.58 0.57
N GLU A 658 -18.50 28.39 1.87
CA GLU A 658 -18.84 29.34 2.93
C GLU A 658 -17.59 29.62 3.77
N VAL A 659 -17.10 30.86 3.72
CA VAL A 659 -16.02 31.32 4.60
C VAL A 659 -16.66 31.88 5.86
N VAL A 660 -16.40 31.22 6.99
CA VAL A 660 -16.93 31.63 8.31
C VAL A 660 -15.96 32.62 8.93
N SER A 661 -16.43 33.83 9.22
CA SER A 661 -15.70 34.86 9.94
C SER A 661 -16.32 35.05 11.34
N GLY A 662 -15.52 35.50 12.33
CA GLY A 662 -15.91 35.59 13.73
C GLY A 662 -17.06 36.53 14.07
N GLN A 663 -17.76 37.11 13.06
CA GLN A 663 -18.98 37.89 13.25
C GLN A 663 -20.27 37.05 13.15
N ASP A 664 -20.17 35.76 12.85
CA ASP A 664 -21.31 34.82 12.67
C ASP A 664 -21.54 33.95 13.93
N PHE A 665 -21.17 34.44 15.12
CA PHE A 665 -21.44 33.78 16.40
C PHE A 665 -22.72 34.29 17.05
#